data_af53e35663b28bb305f38ee79704904b
#
_entry.id   af53e35663b28bb305f38ee79704904b
#
_cell.length_a   1.000
_cell.length_b   1.000
_cell.length_c   1.000
_cell.angle_alpha   90.00
_cell.angle_beta   90.00
_cell.angle_gamma   90.00
#
_symmetry.space_group_name_H-M   'P 1'
#
loop_
_entity.id
_entity.type
_entity.pdbx_description
1 polymer ?
#
loop_
_entity_poly.entity_id
_entity_poly.type
_entity_poly.pdbx_seq_one_letter_code
_entity_poly.pdbx_strand_id
1 'polypeptide(L)'
;MPTDISEKELETILVSYLRDHQGYEEGTSSDYDKEFGLDTERVKRFILSTQKEKVKNTACFASPTEERKFFSRFSAALSKRGVTDVLRKGFKYISEIFDMYYPTPSALNPTAQQYYDKNIFCVTRQLYYSKEKTDSIDVYISLNGLPIMTMELKNHYTGQTVENAIKQYKEDRDPKADPTALILQKRRCAVHFAVDDDDIMMCTELKGNASWFLPFNKGVNGGAGNPVSPNGVRTAYLWEDVLGKRSLSDILENYAQITFKEKEVKNKKTGKKEKKTIESIIWPRYHQLDCVRQLLKATREGGVGQKFLIQHSAGSGKSNSITWLAYQLVGLLDGTTPILDTVIVVTDRVNLDTQIRDNINSFKRLSNLVDWADSSQTLKDALQDGKKIIITIVHKFPYILEAIGSELKNKHFGIIIDEAHSSQNGSLSAKMNIALSGNVAKNEDDLEDKLNAIIEGRKMVKNANYYAFTATPKPKTLQMFGTPCPQPDGKVQHLPFHEYTMKQAIEEGFIMDVLKNYTTYASFYKVIKTVNGDPEFDQKEAQKKIRAYVESRPETIRQKAAIIVNHFHTAVLDKGKIGGQARAMVVTSSILRAISFYYEIEALLKERKSPYRAIVAFSGSKEWNGKQVTEADINGFPSKDIEENMGEDPYRILVVADKFQTGYDQPLLHSMYVDKELSDVAAVQTLSRLNRCHPLKRDTFVLDFYNDTDKIQKSFQRFYKTTILSDEADPNKLNDQTDEIEKYNIYTEEEVRDLNTKYWNGVEREQLDPIINKSVERFKLLDENSQIKCKSSIKGFLRYYPFIAAVTPYCSKEWEMLNTYYMLLVHKLPKLKGEDFTDGLEECIDLDQLQVTKMSERKIELENKDTEVDPMPMGTGKGGKKEPEMAKLSDILEQFNDIHWQNIEAVKVQIDSLPNRLQADQNFVNAAKNSNKETAQKQGFTSMMGIVIKMMSESTEFCRQYLDNKNFQNAINERVFQQVYSKISQGL
;
A
#
# COMPACT_ATOMS: atom_id res chain seq x y z
N MET A 1 37.70 23.96 17.05
CA MET A 1 38.45 23.62 15.84
C MET A 1 38.03 24.59 14.77
N PRO A 2 38.91 25.15 13.93
CA PRO A 2 38.46 25.97 12.80
C PRO A 2 37.75 25.00 11.83
N THR A 3 36.48 25.19 11.63
CA THR A 3 35.63 24.47 10.69
C THR A 3 35.95 24.94 9.29
N ASP A 4 36.70 24.14 8.54
CA ASP A 4 36.78 24.29 7.08
C ASP A 4 35.46 23.72 6.49
N ILE A 5 34.64 24.61 5.96
CA ILE A 5 33.23 24.34 5.56
C ILE A 5 33.18 23.83 4.08
N SER A 6 34.24 23.20 3.59
CA SER A 6 34.32 22.74 2.19
C SER A 6 33.83 21.29 1.99
N GLU A 7 33.50 20.90 0.74
CA GLU A 7 33.22 19.51 0.36
C GLU A 7 34.34 18.55 0.77
N LYS A 8 35.59 19.03 0.79
CA LYS A 8 36.79 18.33 1.25
C LYS A 8 36.73 17.94 2.72
N GLU A 9 36.03 18.70 3.57
CA GLU A 9 35.89 18.37 4.99
C GLU A 9 34.99 17.16 5.18
N LEU A 10 33.82 17.11 4.51
CA LEU A 10 32.91 15.95 4.56
C LEU A 10 33.60 14.68 4.04
N GLU A 11 34.33 14.79 2.92
CA GLU A 11 35.17 13.71 2.36
C GLU A 11 36.22 13.26 3.39
N THR A 12 36.90 14.20 4.06
CA THR A 12 37.93 13.89 5.04
C THR A 12 37.35 13.21 6.28
N ILE A 13 36.24 13.71 6.81
CA ILE A 13 35.54 13.11 7.96
C ILE A 13 35.16 11.65 7.65
N LEU A 14 34.50 11.42 6.52
CA LEU A 14 34.04 10.11 6.09
C LEU A 14 35.21 9.13 5.93
N VAL A 15 36.24 9.50 5.15
CA VAL A 15 37.38 8.62 4.85
C VAL A 15 38.22 8.34 6.08
N SER A 16 38.51 9.37 6.90
CA SER A 16 39.23 9.19 8.17
C SER A 16 38.50 8.27 9.12
N TYR A 17 37.15 8.43 9.23
CA TYR A 17 36.35 7.56 10.08
C TYR A 17 36.40 6.09 9.63
N LEU A 18 36.22 5.84 8.33
CA LEU A 18 36.29 4.48 7.77
C LEU A 18 37.67 3.84 7.98
N ARG A 19 38.75 4.61 7.82
CA ARG A 19 40.11 4.14 8.05
C ARG A 19 40.37 3.86 9.55
N ASP A 20 40.13 4.87 10.41
CA ASP A 20 40.58 4.87 11.79
C ASP A 20 39.66 4.07 12.74
N HIS A 21 38.36 4.03 12.47
CA HIS A 21 37.35 3.38 13.32
C HIS A 21 36.78 2.10 12.73
N GLN A 22 36.67 2.00 11.39
CA GLN A 22 36.12 0.81 10.71
C GLN A 22 37.22 -0.09 10.14
N GLY A 23 38.48 0.35 10.16
CA GLY A 23 39.65 -0.43 9.75
C GLY A 23 39.72 -0.67 8.24
N TYR A 24 39.23 0.25 7.42
CA TYR A 24 39.40 0.24 5.98
C TYR A 24 40.86 0.56 5.62
N GLU A 25 41.36 -0.01 4.52
CA GLU A 25 42.56 0.49 3.89
C GLU A 25 42.26 1.78 3.12
N GLU A 26 43.13 2.79 3.21
CA GLU A 26 43.07 3.97 2.35
C GLU A 26 43.81 3.66 1.04
N GLY A 27 43.11 3.75 -0.07
CA GLY A 27 43.65 3.55 -1.41
C GLY A 27 43.94 4.86 -2.12
N THR A 28 44.60 4.76 -3.25
CA THR A 28 44.86 5.88 -4.17
C THR A 28 44.15 5.66 -5.49
N SER A 29 43.89 6.75 -6.25
CA SER A 29 43.28 6.63 -7.56
C SER A 29 44.12 5.79 -8.55
N SER A 30 45.41 5.71 -8.37
CA SER A 30 46.33 4.89 -9.18
C SER A 30 46.17 3.37 -8.96
N ASP A 31 45.55 2.95 -7.85
CA ASP A 31 45.28 1.54 -7.56
C ASP A 31 44.19 0.96 -8.49
N TYR A 32 43.34 1.84 -9.03
CA TYR A 32 42.25 1.45 -9.92
C TYR A 32 42.73 1.31 -11.38
N ASP A 33 42.68 0.11 -11.90
CA ASP A 33 42.98 -0.19 -13.30
C ASP A 33 41.77 0.17 -14.18
N LYS A 34 41.90 1.23 -14.98
CA LYS A 34 40.89 1.73 -15.91
C LYS A 34 40.58 0.76 -17.07
N GLU A 35 41.48 -0.16 -17.39
CA GLU A 35 41.27 -1.17 -18.43
C GLU A 35 40.29 -2.26 -17.98
N PHE A 36 40.46 -2.72 -16.75
CA PHE A 36 39.64 -3.81 -16.20
C PHE A 36 38.48 -3.29 -15.33
N GLY A 37 38.56 -2.04 -14.89
CA GLY A 37 37.54 -1.42 -14.07
C GLY A 37 37.48 -1.96 -12.64
N LEU A 38 38.66 -2.20 -12.03
CA LEU A 38 38.83 -2.74 -10.67
C LEU A 38 40.25 -2.50 -10.18
N ASP A 39 40.51 -2.74 -8.88
CA ASP A 39 41.82 -2.70 -8.26
C ASP A 39 42.49 -4.10 -8.39
N THR A 40 43.33 -4.24 -9.40
CA THR A 40 43.92 -5.52 -9.76
C THR A 40 44.89 -6.03 -8.69
N GLU A 41 45.64 -5.15 -8.01
CA GLU A 41 46.59 -5.53 -6.98
C GLU A 41 45.90 -6.06 -5.73
N ARG A 42 44.81 -5.43 -5.27
CA ARG A 42 44.00 -5.94 -4.15
C ARG A 42 43.31 -7.26 -4.49
N VAL A 43 42.80 -7.44 -5.71
CA VAL A 43 42.24 -8.72 -6.18
C VAL A 43 43.31 -9.79 -6.10
N LYS A 44 44.51 -9.53 -6.63
CA LYS A 44 45.66 -10.48 -6.64
C LYS A 44 46.11 -10.82 -5.25
N ARG A 45 46.30 -9.82 -4.38
CA ARG A 45 46.66 -9.98 -2.96
C ARG A 45 45.66 -10.85 -2.20
N PHE A 46 44.37 -10.59 -2.38
CA PHE A 46 43.31 -11.38 -1.75
C PHE A 46 43.36 -12.85 -2.21
N ILE A 47 43.42 -13.10 -3.51
CA ILE A 47 43.49 -14.47 -4.08
C ILE A 47 44.74 -15.20 -3.62
N LEU A 48 45.92 -14.58 -3.67
CA LEU A 48 47.16 -15.17 -3.23
C LEU A 48 47.20 -15.49 -1.74
N SER A 49 46.53 -14.68 -0.91
CA SER A 49 46.46 -14.91 0.54
C SER A 49 45.50 -16.03 0.94
N THR A 50 44.54 -16.37 0.09
CA THR A 50 43.41 -17.26 0.45
C THR A 50 43.32 -18.53 -0.39
N GLN A 51 43.84 -18.54 -1.63
CA GLN A 51 43.56 -19.60 -2.62
C GLN A 51 44.84 -20.02 -3.42
N LYS A 52 45.94 -20.20 -2.74
CA LYS A 52 47.28 -20.52 -3.33
C LYS A 52 47.24 -21.71 -4.27
N GLU A 53 46.53 -22.79 -3.89
CA GLU A 53 46.47 -24.02 -4.72
C GLU A 53 45.71 -23.77 -6.03
N LYS A 54 44.63 -23.00 -6.01
CA LYS A 54 43.90 -22.66 -7.24
C LYS A 54 44.75 -21.80 -8.19
N VAL A 55 45.58 -20.90 -7.61
CA VAL A 55 46.53 -20.09 -8.38
C VAL A 55 47.56 -21.00 -9.03
N LYS A 56 48.12 -21.98 -8.30
CA LYS A 56 49.09 -22.94 -8.82
C LYS A 56 48.48 -23.79 -9.94
N ASN A 57 47.27 -24.33 -9.74
CA ASN A 57 46.58 -25.17 -10.71
C ASN A 57 46.27 -24.44 -12.03
N THR A 58 45.98 -23.15 -11.99
CA THR A 58 45.63 -22.36 -13.18
C THR A 58 46.78 -21.55 -13.77
N ALA A 59 47.90 -21.40 -13.00
CA ALA A 59 49.03 -20.55 -13.35
C ALA A 59 48.64 -19.10 -13.70
N CYS A 60 47.51 -18.59 -13.17
CA CYS A 60 46.87 -17.33 -13.61
C CYS A 60 47.75 -16.08 -13.36
N PHE A 61 48.73 -16.16 -12.46
CA PHE A 61 49.70 -15.09 -12.15
C PHE A 61 51.13 -15.47 -12.44
N ALA A 62 51.39 -16.51 -13.29
CA ALA A 62 52.73 -16.97 -13.62
C ALA A 62 53.54 -16.02 -14.49
N SER A 63 52.86 -15.16 -15.25
CA SER A 63 53.48 -14.13 -16.09
C SER A 63 52.54 -12.95 -16.31
N PRO A 64 53.02 -11.74 -16.66
CA PRO A 64 52.21 -10.61 -17.00
C PRO A 64 51.13 -10.88 -18.08
N THR A 65 51.44 -11.78 -19.05
CA THR A 65 50.47 -12.17 -20.09
C THR A 65 49.33 -13.00 -19.53
N GLU A 66 49.62 -13.99 -18.65
CA GLU A 66 48.58 -14.81 -18.03
C GLU A 66 47.75 -14.00 -17.05
N GLU A 67 48.39 -13.10 -16.28
CA GLU A 67 47.68 -12.16 -15.40
C GLU A 67 46.71 -11.27 -16.18
N ARG A 68 47.12 -10.69 -17.30
CA ARG A 68 46.25 -9.91 -18.15
C ARG A 68 45.07 -10.72 -18.73
N LYS A 69 45.28 -11.98 -19.11
CA LYS A 69 44.22 -12.88 -19.57
C LYS A 69 43.22 -13.17 -18.43
N PHE A 70 43.69 -13.36 -17.21
CA PHE A 70 42.86 -13.56 -16.03
C PHE A 70 41.97 -12.34 -15.79
N PHE A 71 42.55 -11.13 -15.70
CA PHE A 71 41.81 -9.91 -15.45
C PHE A 71 40.85 -9.54 -16.59
N SER A 72 41.22 -9.79 -17.86
CA SER A 72 40.33 -9.59 -19.00
C SER A 72 39.06 -10.46 -18.90
N ARG A 73 39.22 -11.77 -18.60
CA ARG A 73 38.09 -12.68 -18.40
C ARG A 73 37.30 -12.33 -17.15
N PHE A 74 37.94 -11.88 -16.09
CA PHE A 74 37.32 -11.47 -14.84
C PHE A 74 36.47 -10.22 -15.04
N SER A 75 37.00 -9.19 -15.72
CA SER A 75 36.28 -7.98 -16.07
C SER A 75 35.05 -8.26 -16.95
N ALA A 76 35.18 -9.16 -17.94
CA ALA A 76 34.07 -9.61 -18.78
C ALA A 76 32.97 -10.35 -17.96
N ALA A 77 33.38 -11.15 -16.98
CA ALA A 77 32.44 -11.84 -16.09
C ALA A 77 31.68 -10.85 -15.19
N LEU A 78 32.36 -9.82 -14.65
CA LEU A 78 31.72 -8.74 -13.89
C LEU A 78 30.70 -7.99 -14.75
N SER A 79 31.02 -7.65 -15.98
CA SER A 79 30.07 -6.96 -16.87
C SER A 79 28.85 -7.82 -17.22
N LYS A 80 29.02 -9.14 -17.32
CA LYS A 80 27.94 -10.08 -17.66
C LYS A 80 27.08 -10.45 -16.46
N ARG A 81 27.68 -10.75 -15.31
CA ARG A 81 27.02 -11.32 -14.12
C ARG A 81 26.72 -10.28 -13.04
N GLY A 82 27.50 -9.21 -12.98
CA GLY A 82 27.45 -8.19 -11.94
C GLY A 82 28.32 -8.50 -10.72
N VAL A 83 28.74 -7.43 -10.04
CA VAL A 83 29.64 -7.51 -8.88
C VAL A 83 29.04 -8.32 -7.72
N THR A 84 27.77 -8.15 -7.41
CA THR A 84 27.07 -8.87 -6.32
C THR A 84 26.97 -10.38 -6.57
N ASP A 85 26.72 -10.81 -7.82
CA ASP A 85 26.66 -12.23 -8.17
C ASP A 85 28.07 -12.87 -8.13
N VAL A 86 29.07 -12.13 -8.60
CA VAL A 86 30.47 -12.61 -8.57
C VAL A 86 30.99 -12.71 -7.15
N LEU A 87 30.68 -11.76 -6.25
CA LEU A 87 31.03 -11.84 -4.83
C LEU A 87 30.44 -13.10 -4.17
N ARG A 88 29.17 -13.40 -4.46
CA ARG A 88 28.46 -14.53 -3.82
C ARG A 88 28.82 -15.91 -4.39
N LYS A 89 29.07 -16.00 -5.68
CA LYS A 89 29.24 -17.30 -6.39
C LYS A 89 30.63 -17.54 -6.92
N GLY A 90 31.53 -16.59 -6.69
CA GLY A 90 32.90 -16.68 -7.21
C GLY A 90 33.01 -16.49 -8.72
N PHE A 91 34.23 -16.59 -9.21
CA PHE A 91 34.60 -16.45 -10.62
C PHE A 91 35.23 -17.74 -11.12
N LYS A 92 34.65 -18.36 -12.16
CA LYS A 92 35.21 -19.55 -12.80
C LYS A 92 36.30 -19.15 -13.81
N TYR A 93 37.53 -19.61 -13.56
CA TYR A 93 38.65 -19.46 -14.51
C TYR A 93 39.28 -20.82 -14.79
N ILE A 94 39.28 -21.27 -16.08
CA ILE A 94 39.71 -22.59 -16.53
C ILE A 94 38.95 -23.67 -15.74
N SER A 95 39.66 -24.46 -14.91
CA SER A 95 39.12 -25.57 -14.12
C SER A 95 38.65 -25.16 -12.70
N GLU A 96 39.10 -24.00 -12.21
CA GLU A 96 38.89 -23.55 -10.83
C GLU A 96 37.80 -22.50 -10.71
N ILE A 97 37.14 -22.48 -9.53
CA ILE A 97 36.23 -21.37 -9.13
C ILE A 97 36.94 -20.60 -8.01
N PHE A 98 37.30 -19.35 -8.29
CA PHE A 98 37.88 -18.45 -7.29
C PHE A 98 36.77 -17.79 -6.47
N ASP A 99 36.87 -17.94 -5.14
CA ASP A 99 36.00 -17.19 -4.23
C ASP A 99 36.48 -15.75 -4.19
N MET A 100 35.57 -14.82 -4.43
CA MET A 100 35.91 -13.39 -4.47
C MET A 100 35.59 -12.66 -3.18
N TYR A 101 34.99 -13.36 -2.23
CA TYR A 101 34.59 -12.84 -0.92
C TYR A 101 34.32 -14.00 0.05
N TYR A 102 34.72 -13.85 1.30
CA TYR A 102 34.36 -14.76 2.38
C TYR A 102 33.33 -14.12 3.30
N PRO A 103 32.14 -14.74 3.48
CA PRO A 103 31.03 -14.16 4.23
C PRO A 103 31.33 -14.10 5.73
N THR A 104 30.50 -13.29 6.42
CA THR A 104 30.53 -13.16 7.87
C THR A 104 30.32 -14.52 8.53
N PRO A 105 31.26 -15.03 9.34
CA PRO A 105 31.15 -16.35 9.97
C PRO A 105 30.08 -16.36 11.06
N SER A 106 29.48 -17.53 11.29
CA SER A 106 28.79 -17.77 12.56
C SER A 106 29.83 -17.84 13.70
N ALA A 107 29.41 -17.45 14.91
CA ALA A 107 30.30 -17.48 16.10
C ALA A 107 30.94 -18.84 16.40
N LEU A 108 30.51 -19.91 15.72
CA LEU A 108 30.93 -21.30 15.92
C LEU A 108 32.02 -21.76 14.97
N ASN A 109 32.49 -20.92 14.04
CA ASN A 109 33.48 -21.32 13.06
C ASN A 109 34.71 -20.40 13.07
N PRO A 110 35.69 -20.67 13.92
CA PRO A 110 36.93 -19.88 13.98
C PRO A 110 37.73 -19.86 12.68
N THR A 111 37.69 -20.94 11.91
CA THR A 111 38.34 -21.01 10.60
C THR A 111 37.70 -20.05 9.59
N ALA A 112 36.38 -19.98 9.59
CA ALA A 112 35.68 -19.03 8.74
C ALA A 112 35.97 -17.58 9.14
N GLN A 113 36.18 -17.28 10.44
CA GLN A 113 36.60 -15.95 10.89
C GLN A 113 37.97 -15.58 10.31
N GLN A 114 38.94 -16.50 10.29
CA GLN A 114 40.26 -16.24 9.71
C GLN A 114 40.19 -15.92 8.20
N TYR A 115 39.27 -16.54 7.47
CA TYR A 115 39.04 -16.21 6.07
C TYR A 115 38.32 -14.87 5.91
N TYR A 116 37.31 -14.57 6.74
CA TYR A 116 36.62 -13.30 6.73
C TYR A 116 37.59 -12.14 7.00
N ASP A 117 38.49 -12.26 7.94
CA ASP A 117 39.47 -11.24 8.29
C ASP A 117 40.48 -10.95 7.17
N LYS A 118 40.58 -11.83 6.16
CA LYS A 118 41.40 -11.59 4.96
C LYS A 118 40.69 -10.76 3.90
N ASN A 119 39.39 -10.46 4.06
CA ASN A 119 38.70 -9.52 3.16
C ASN A 119 39.32 -8.13 3.29
N ILE A 120 39.56 -7.50 2.16
CA ILE A 120 40.18 -6.19 2.05
C ILE A 120 39.10 -5.14 1.72
N PHE A 121 38.70 -4.40 2.72
CA PHE A 121 37.83 -3.23 2.55
C PHE A 121 38.72 -2.01 2.31
N CYS A 122 38.49 -1.30 1.19
CA CYS A 122 39.29 -0.15 0.81
C CYS A 122 38.40 1.05 0.49
N VAL A 123 38.82 2.25 0.92
CA VAL A 123 38.24 3.53 0.56
C VAL A 123 39.25 4.37 -0.19
N THR A 124 38.85 4.99 -1.30
CA THR A 124 39.70 5.81 -2.17
C THR A 124 39.01 7.15 -2.41
N ARG A 125 39.79 8.24 -2.24
CA ARG A 125 39.36 9.61 -2.54
C ARG A 125 39.63 9.93 -4.00
N GLN A 126 38.77 10.78 -4.59
CA GLN A 126 38.97 11.39 -5.90
C GLN A 126 39.43 10.36 -6.95
N LEU A 127 38.58 9.33 -7.17
CA LEU A 127 38.86 8.25 -8.13
C LEU A 127 38.76 8.74 -9.57
N TYR A 128 39.89 8.85 -10.29
CA TYR A 128 39.95 9.13 -11.73
C TYR A 128 39.70 7.84 -12.52
N TYR A 129 38.46 7.59 -12.90
CA TYR A 129 37.97 6.31 -13.42
C TYR A 129 37.95 6.19 -14.94
N SER A 130 37.96 7.33 -15.69
CA SER A 130 37.85 7.33 -17.15
C SER A 130 39.23 7.28 -17.80
N LYS A 131 39.29 6.70 -19.01
CA LYS A 131 40.44 6.75 -19.92
C LYS A 131 40.44 8.05 -20.74
N GLU A 132 39.26 8.63 -21.00
CA GLU A 132 39.05 9.73 -21.91
C GLU A 132 38.86 11.07 -21.19
N LYS A 133 38.34 11.03 -19.95
CA LYS A 133 38.03 12.23 -19.17
C LYS A 133 38.89 12.32 -17.91
N THR A 134 39.03 13.56 -17.42
CA THR A 134 39.73 13.83 -16.14
C THR A 134 38.78 13.93 -14.95
N ASP A 135 37.53 13.53 -15.12
CA ASP A 135 36.55 13.52 -14.05
C ASP A 135 36.91 12.53 -12.95
N SER A 136 36.66 12.91 -11.70
CA SER A 136 36.83 12.03 -10.53
C SER A 136 35.50 11.79 -9.81
N ILE A 137 35.39 10.66 -9.15
CA ILE A 137 34.36 10.35 -8.14
C ILE A 137 34.92 10.73 -6.77
N ASP A 138 34.16 11.44 -5.93
CA ASP A 138 34.64 11.95 -4.66
C ASP A 138 35.11 10.84 -3.72
N VAL A 139 34.26 9.79 -3.52
CA VAL A 139 34.62 8.63 -2.71
C VAL A 139 34.23 7.31 -3.40
N TYR A 140 35.16 6.38 -3.39
CA TYR A 140 35.00 5.03 -3.93
C TYR A 140 35.29 4.00 -2.87
N ILE A 141 34.42 2.98 -2.75
CA ILE A 141 34.60 1.83 -1.87
C ILE A 141 34.74 0.56 -2.69
N SER A 142 35.79 -0.19 -2.41
CA SER A 142 36.01 -1.54 -2.96
C SER A 142 36.09 -2.61 -1.88
N LEU A 143 35.73 -3.83 -2.26
CA LEU A 143 35.90 -5.04 -1.45
C LEU A 143 36.71 -6.07 -2.24
N ASN A 144 37.86 -6.43 -1.72
CA ASN A 144 38.83 -7.32 -2.41
C ASN A 144 39.18 -6.83 -3.81
N GLY A 145 39.22 -5.50 -4.02
CA GLY A 145 39.48 -4.86 -5.30
C GLY A 145 38.26 -4.71 -6.23
N LEU A 146 37.08 -5.26 -5.87
CA LEU A 146 35.84 -5.15 -6.66
C LEU A 146 35.06 -3.88 -6.29
N PRO A 147 34.52 -3.14 -7.29
CA PRO A 147 33.74 -1.94 -7.04
C PRO A 147 32.42 -2.22 -6.30
N ILE A 148 32.22 -1.66 -5.13
CA ILE A 148 31.00 -1.81 -4.35
C ILE A 148 30.15 -0.56 -4.41
N MET A 149 30.77 0.60 -4.17
CA MET A 149 30.03 1.86 -3.99
C MET A 149 30.82 3.04 -4.54
N THR A 150 30.10 3.96 -5.16
CA THR A 150 30.59 5.30 -5.49
C THR A 150 29.76 6.34 -4.77
N MET A 151 30.37 7.47 -4.40
CA MET A 151 29.69 8.61 -3.76
C MET A 151 30.12 9.92 -4.39
N GLU A 152 29.13 10.77 -4.67
CA GLU A 152 29.32 12.19 -4.97
C GLU A 152 28.87 12.98 -3.73
N LEU A 153 29.73 13.81 -3.19
CA LEU A 153 29.53 14.53 -1.95
C LEU A 153 29.23 16.01 -2.22
N LYS A 154 28.34 16.62 -1.46
CA LYS A 154 28.06 18.04 -1.48
C LYS A 154 27.92 18.57 -0.06
N ASN A 155 28.07 19.89 0.08
CA ASN A 155 27.94 20.54 1.37
C ASN A 155 27.06 21.78 1.23
N HIS A 156 25.99 21.87 2.00
CA HIS A 156 25.03 22.97 1.91
C HIS A 156 25.62 24.32 2.28
N TYR A 157 26.69 24.37 3.07
CA TYR A 157 27.42 25.63 3.36
C TYR A 157 28.07 26.26 2.13
N THR A 158 28.34 25.46 1.08
CA THR A 158 28.80 25.96 -0.22
C THR A 158 27.63 26.30 -1.18
N GLY A 159 26.39 26.20 -0.71
CA GLY A 159 25.17 26.39 -1.50
C GLY A 159 24.84 25.21 -2.41
N GLN A 160 25.47 24.06 -2.20
CA GLN A 160 25.20 22.81 -2.94
C GLN A 160 24.53 21.78 -2.04
N THR A 161 23.62 21.02 -2.63
CA THR A 161 22.83 20.00 -1.93
C THR A 161 22.93 18.63 -2.62
N VAL A 162 22.31 17.62 -2.03
CA VAL A 162 22.19 16.28 -2.61
C VAL A 162 21.64 16.29 -4.06
N GLU A 163 20.80 17.27 -4.40
CA GLU A 163 20.29 17.45 -5.77
C GLU A 163 21.41 17.81 -6.78
N ASN A 164 22.41 18.55 -6.33
CA ASN A 164 23.59 18.84 -7.16
C ASN A 164 24.43 17.56 -7.41
N ALA A 165 24.59 16.71 -6.41
CA ALA A 165 25.25 15.41 -6.55
C ALA A 165 24.46 14.48 -7.49
N ILE A 166 23.12 14.45 -7.38
CA ILE A 166 22.24 13.72 -8.31
C ILE A 166 22.38 14.24 -9.74
N LYS A 167 22.41 15.57 -9.90
CA LYS A 167 22.61 16.20 -11.22
C LYS A 167 23.95 15.81 -11.83
N GLN A 168 25.02 15.81 -11.03
CA GLN A 168 26.35 15.38 -11.44
C GLN A 168 26.36 13.95 -11.97
N TYR A 169 25.68 12.99 -11.27
CA TYR A 169 25.50 11.62 -11.74
C TYR A 169 24.71 11.54 -13.05
N LYS A 170 23.71 12.38 -13.23
CA LYS A 170 22.85 12.37 -14.42
C LYS A 170 23.48 12.97 -15.67
N GLU A 171 24.26 14.05 -15.48
CA GLU A 171 24.79 14.83 -16.59
C GLU A 171 26.26 14.47 -16.91
N ASP A 172 27.12 14.39 -15.85
CA ASP A 172 28.56 14.21 -16.02
C ASP A 172 28.99 12.73 -15.96
N ARG A 173 28.22 11.87 -15.28
CA ARG A 173 28.47 10.44 -15.07
C ARG A 173 27.55 9.54 -15.91
N ASP A 174 27.16 9.98 -17.11
CA ASP A 174 26.32 9.16 -18.00
C ASP A 174 27.15 8.03 -18.64
N PRO A 175 26.81 6.75 -18.37
CA PRO A 175 27.51 5.60 -18.95
C PRO A 175 27.51 5.55 -20.48
N LYS A 176 26.56 6.23 -21.13
CA LYS A 176 26.48 6.30 -22.59
C LYS A 176 27.43 7.34 -23.17
N ALA A 177 27.71 8.41 -22.40
CA ALA A 177 28.64 9.46 -22.83
C ALA A 177 30.11 9.02 -22.70
N ASP A 178 30.41 8.04 -21.84
CA ASP A 178 31.72 7.43 -21.70
C ASP A 178 31.62 5.90 -21.54
N PRO A 179 31.56 5.13 -22.62
CA PRO A 179 31.54 3.68 -22.58
C PRO A 179 32.79 3.03 -21.95
N THR A 180 33.91 3.77 -21.86
CA THR A 180 35.19 3.28 -21.30
C THR A 180 35.21 3.37 -19.79
N ALA A 181 34.33 4.18 -19.18
CA ALA A 181 34.16 4.30 -17.74
C ALA A 181 33.43 3.08 -17.15
N LEU A 182 34.15 1.96 -17.01
CA LEU A 182 33.55 0.68 -16.63
C LEU A 182 32.79 0.72 -15.31
N ILE A 183 33.25 1.48 -14.31
CA ILE A 183 32.61 1.58 -13.00
C ILE A 183 31.18 2.16 -13.08
N LEU A 184 30.88 2.97 -14.07
CA LEU A 184 29.56 3.59 -14.29
C LEU A 184 28.62 2.64 -15.06
N GLN A 185 29.16 1.61 -15.72
CA GLN A 185 28.37 0.67 -16.50
C GLN A 185 27.50 -0.22 -15.60
N LYS A 186 26.34 -0.60 -16.14
CA LYS A 186 25.40 -1.47 -15.44
C LYS A 186 26.10 -2.70 -14.84
N ARG A 187 25.78 -3.04 -13.58
CA ARG A 187 26.29 -4.19 -12.83
C ARG A 187 27.74 -4.08 -12.35
N ARG A 188 28.51 -3.09 -12.81
CA ARG A 188 29.95 -2.98 -12.46
C ARG A 188 30.16 -2.49 -11.03
N CYS A 189 29.26 -1.64 -10.55
CA CYS A 189 29.18 -1.19 -9.15
C CYS A 189 27.84 -1.65 -8.55
N ALA A 190 27.78 -1.91 -7.27
CA ALA A 190 26.55 -2.39 -6.62
C ALA A 190 25.57 -1.24 -6.36
N VAL A 191 26.07 -0.04 -5.99
CA VAL A 191 25.24 1.13 -5.67
C VAL A 191 26.03 2.43 -5.84
N HIS A 192 25.32 3.51 -6.18
CA HIS A 192 25.83 4.89 -6.29
C HIS A 192 25.08 5.77 -5.32
N PHE A 193 25.79 6.50 -4.47
CA PHE A 193 25.23 7.41 -3.48
C PHE A 193 25.49 8.88 -3.83
N ALA A 194 24.46 9.70 -3.69
CA ALA A 194 24.57 11.15 -3.62
C ALA A 194 24.36 11.55 -2.17
N VAL A 195 25.27 12.30 -1.58
CA VAL A 195 25.32 12.58 -0.15
C VAL A 195 25.62 14.05 0.09
N ASP A 196 24.87 14.68 0.98
CA ASP A 196 25.28 15.93 1.60
C ASP A 196 25.27 15.78 3.13
N ASP A 197 25.41 16.84 3.86
CA ASP A 197 25.42 16.83 5.32
C ASP A 197 24.02 16.59 5.96
N ASP A 198 22.94 16.74 5.20
CA ASP A 198 21.55 16.56 5.64
C ASP A 198 20.90 15.29 5.09
N ASP A 199 21.13 14.95 3.80
CA ASP A 199 20.37 13.93 3.08
C ASP A 199 21.26 12.94 2.30
N ILE A 200 20.74 11.71 2.12
CA ILE A 200 21.35 10.64 1.32
C ILE A 200 20.37 10.11 0.31
N MET A 201 20.81 10.04 -0.95
CA MET A 201 20.06 9.43 -2.05
C MET A 201 20.89 8.33 -2.72
N MET A 202 20.26 7.25 -3.17
CA MET A 202 20.94 6.11 -3.78
C MET A 202 20.36 5.73 -5.14
N CYS A 203 21.22 5.22 -6.03
CA CYS A 203 20.86 4.70 -7.33
C CYS A 203 21.61 3.39 -7.61
N THR A 204 20.93 2.37 -8.13
CA THR A 204 21.55 1.08 -8.45
C THR A 204 21.91 0.90 -9.92
N GLU A 205 21.44 1.81 -10.79
CA GLU A 205 21.74 1.77 -12.23
C GLU A 205 21.74 3.19 -12.81
N LEU A 206 22.89 3.66 -13.27
CA LEU A 206 23.00 4.95 -13.94
C LEU A 206 22.52 4.85 -15.40
N LYS A 207 21.71 5.85 -15.83
CA LYS A 207 21.07 5.94 -17.16
C LYS A 207 21.04 7.37 -17.69
N GLY A 208 22.03 8.20 -17.33
CA GLY A 208 21.99 9.62 -17.57
C GLY A 208 20.78 10.27 -16.91
N ASN A 209 20.06 11.14 -17.60
CA ASN A 209 18.85 11.80 -17.07
C ASN A 209 17.73 10.84 -16.61
N ALA A 210 17.74 9.59 -17.07
CA ALA A 210 16.79 8.57 -16.63
C ALA A 210 17.23 7.79 -15.37
N SER A 211 18.37 8.14 -14.77
CA SER A 211 18.82 7.59 -13.49
C SER A 211 17.80 7.93 -12.39
N TRP A 212 17.44 6.95 -11.59
CA TRP A 212 16.44 7.10 -10.55
C TRP A 212 17.08 6.95 -9.17
N PHE A 213 17.16 8.07 -8.48
CA PHE A 213 17.66 8.15 -7.12
C PHE A 213 16.52 7.98 -6.12
N LEU A 214 16.75 7.16 -5.10
CA LEU A 214 15.82 6.83 -4.02
C LEU A 214 16.39 7.31 -2.69
N PRO A 215 15.55 7.76 -1.75
CA PRO A 215 16.00 8.22 -0.43
C PRO A 215 16.59 7.05 0.38
N PHE A 216 17.64 7.38 1.14
CA PHE A 216 18.28 6.46 2.10
C PHE A 216 18.36 7.08 3.49
N ASN A 217 17.33 7.83 3.92
CA ASN A 217 17.26 8.61 5.15
C ASN A 217 16.58 7.85 6.29
N LYS A 218 16.95 8.20 7.53
CA LYS A 218 16.36 7.65 8.77
C LYS A 218 14.93 8.10 8.98
N GLY A 219 14.61 9.35 8.62
CA GLY A 219 13.38 10.02 8.99
C GLY A 219 13.47 10.75 10.33
N VAL A 220 12.70 11.83 10.48
CA VAL A 220 12.61 12.63 11.71
C VAL A 220 11.15 12.90 12.04
N ASN A 221 10.72 12.55 13.24
CA ASN A 221 9.33 12.78 13.71
C ASN A 221 8.26 12.26 12.75
N GLY A 222 8.50 11.09 12.16
CA GLY A 222 7.63 10.49 11.15
C GLY A 222 7.61 11.22 9.80
N GLY A 223 8.56 12.11 9.53
CA GLY A 223 8.78 12.82 8.27
C GLY A 223 10.14 12.52 7.65
N ALA A 224 10.46 13.18 6.53
CA ALA A 224 11.73 13.07 5.83
C ALA A 224 12.93 13.62 6.63
N GLY A 225 14.15 13.39 6.12
CA GLY A 225 15.41 13.88 6.67
C GLY A 225 16.06 12.95 7.67
N ASN A 226 17.08 13.45 8.36
CA ASN A 226 17.88 12.70 9.31
C ASN A 226 17.94 13.41 10.67
N PRO A 227 17.94 12.68 11.80
CA PRO A 227 18.11 13.28 13.12
C PRO A 227 19.50 13.92 13.24
N VAL A 228 19.60 14.93 14.08
CA VAL A 228 20.89 15.57 14.39
C VAL A 228 21.82 14.53 15.03
N SER A 229 22.99 14.31 14.43
CA SER A 229 24.03 13.45 15.00
C SER A 229 24.75 14.18 16.14
N PRO A 230 25.17 13.48 17.19
CA PRO A 230 26.06 14.04 18.21
C PRO A 230 27.35 14.67 17.63
N ASN A 231 27.79 14.18 16.47
CA ASN A 231 29.00 14.65 15.77
C ASN A 231 28.71 15.81 14.80
N GLY A 232 27.49 16.33 14.74
CA GLY A 232 27.09 17.52 13.98
C GLY A 232 26.66 17.26 12.52
N VAL A 233 27.02 16.13 11.92
CA VAL A 233 26.63 15.77 10.54
C VAL A 233 25.47 14.76 10.56
N ARG A 234 24.32 15.13 10.01
CA ARG A 234 23.11 14.28 10.06
C ARG A 234 23.26 12.96 9.30
N THR A 235 24.08 12.96 8.26
CA THR A 235 24.34 11.77 7.42
C THR A 235 25.45 10.87 7.95
N ALA A 236 26.04 11.18 9.13
CA ALA A 236 27.15 10.43 9.73
C ALA A 236 26.85 8.93 9.92
N TYR A 237 25.60 8.53 10.14
CA TYR A 237 25.23 7.12 10.26
C TYR A 237 25.63 6.27 9.05
N LEU A 238 25.83 6.89 7.87
CA LEU A 238 26.29 6.15 6.68
C LEU A 238 27.66 5.51 6.94
N TRP A 239 28.63 6.25 7.45
CA TRP A 239 30.00 5.75 7.72
C TRP A 239 30.17 5.20 9.13
N GLU A 240 29.38 5.68 10.10
CA GLU A 240 29.47 5.21 11.49
C GLU A 240 28.82 3.82 11.67
N ASP A 241 27.73 3.51 10.94
CA ASP A 241 26.94 2.29 11.09
C ASP A 241 26.84 1.49 9.79
N VAL A 242 26.29 2.08 8.71
CA VAL A 242 25.95 1.35 7.47
C VAL A 242 27.18 0.78 6.77
N LEU A 243 28.26 1.54 6.72
CA LEU A 243 29.52 1.15 6.08
C LEU A 243 30.50 0.44 7.03
N GLY A 244 30.13 0.15 8.26
CA GLY A 244 30.91 -0.77 9.10
C GLY A 244 31.13 -2.11 8.38
N LYS A 245 32.34 -2.70 8.47
CA LYS A 245 32.68 -3.92 7.73
C LYS A 245 31.64 -5.03 7.85
N ARG A 246 31.17 -5.32 9.07
CA ARG A 246 30.12 -6.34 9.28
C ARG A 246 28.77 -5.92 8.72
N SER A 247 28.43 -4.63 8.85
CA SER A 247 27.17 -4.08 8.34
C SER A 247 27.13 -4.09 6.80
N LEU A 248 28.21 -3.67 6.12
CA LEU A 248 28.31 -3.75 4.67
C LEU A 248 28.31 -5.20 4.16
N SER A 249 29.00 -6.10 4.87
CA SER A 249 28.97 -7.54 4.58
C SER A 249 27.55 -8.09 4.66
N ASP A 250 26.82 -7.79 5.72
CA ASP A 250 25.42 -8.20 5.89
C ASP A 250 24.53 -7.68 4.75
N ILE A 251 24.71 -6.42 4.33
CA ILE A 251 23.97 -5.87 3.18
C ILE A 251 24.28 -6.65 1.90
N LEU A 252 25.54 -6.92 1.63
CA LEU A 252 25.98 -7.65 0.44
C LEU A 252 25.52 -9.12 0.46
N GLU A 253 25.47 -9.74 1.63
CA GLU A 253 25.09 -11.15 1.79
C GLU A 253 23.58 -11.36 1.75
N ASN A 254 22.83 -10.51 2.45
CA ASN A 254 21.44 -10.77 2.82
C ASN A 254 20.41 -9.84 2.17
N TYR A 255 20.82 -8.70 1.60
CA TYR A 255 19.89 -7.72 1.06
C TYR A 255 20.11 -7.39 -0.42
N ALA A 256 21.34 -7.02 -0.81
CA ALA A 256 21.64 -6.64 -2.19
C ALA A 256 21.42 -7.81 -3.14
N GLN A 257 20.64 -7.63 -4.21
CA GLN A 257 20.31 -8.73 -5.15
C GLN A 257 20.06 -8.23 -6.58
N ILE A 258 20.21 -9.16 -7.53
CA ILE A 258 19.80 -8.96 -8.91
C ILE A 258 18.57 -9.84 -9.14
N THR A 259 17.45 -9.22 -9.47
CA THR A 259 16.19 -9.90 -9.77
C THR A 259 15.91 -9.90 -11.26
N PHE A 260 15.29 -10.97 -11.74
CA PHE A 260 14.94 -11.16 -13.16
C PHE A 260 13.43 -11.35 -13.26
N LYS A 261 12.75 -10.47 -14.04
CA LYS A 261 11.33 -10.65 -14.37
C LYS A 261 11.21 -10.91 -15.88
N GLU A 262 10.60 -12.02 -16.25
CA GLU A 262 10.22 -12.26 -17.64
C GLU A 262 8.96 -11.43 -17.94
N LYS A 263 9.05 -10.61 -18.99
CA LYS A 263 7.92 -9.88 -19.55
C LYS A 263 7.73 -10.29 -20.99
N GLU A 264 6.53 -10.70 -21.37
CA GLU A 264 6.18 -10.89 -22.77
C GLU A 264 6.02 -9.50 -23.42
N VAL A 265 6.81 -9.22 -24.44
CA VAL A 265 6.75 -7.96 -25.19
C VAL A 265 6.44 -8.28 -26.64
N LYS A 266 5.44 -7.62 -27.19
CA LYS A 266 5.11 -7.78 -28.61
C LYS A 266 6.18 -7.10 -29.48
N ASN A 267 6.90 -7.87 -30.26
CA ASN A 267 7.88 -7.32 -31.19
C ASN A 267 7.18 -6.44 -32.23
N LYS A 268 7.48 -5.15 -32.24
CA LYS A 268 6.82 -4.16 -33.12
C LYS A 268 7.00 -4.44 -34.61
N LYS A 269 8.06 -5.18 -35.01
CA LYS A 269 8.35 -5.53 -36.41
C LYS A 269 7.68 -6.83 -36.86
N THR A 270 7.62 -7.84 -35.99
CA THR A 270 7.14 -9.18 -36.34
C THR A 270 5.72 -9.46 -35.85
N GLY A 271 5.17 -8.63 -34.95
CA GLY A 271 3.88 -8.84 -34.28
C GLY A 271 3.84 -10.02 -33.30
N LYS A 272 4.93 -10.80 -33.15
CA LYS A 272 5.00 -11.97 -32.26
C LYS A 272 5.34 -11.56 -30.84
N LYS A 273 4.79 -12.28 -29.87
CA LYS A 273 5.16 -12.15 -28.45
C LYS A 273 6.56 -12.76 -28.25
N GLU A 274 7.47 -11.97 -27.71
CA GLU A 274 8.83 -12.40 -27.34
C GLU A 274 9.00 -12.19 -25.83
N LYS A 275 9.59 -13.18 -25.14
CA LYS A 275 9.93 -13.05 -23.72
C LYS A 275 11.16 -12.17 -23.58
N LYS A 276 10.98 -11.04 -22.90
CA LYS A 276 12.08 -10.13 -22.53
C LYS A 276 12.33 -10.22 -21.04
N THR A 277 13.55 -10.59 -20.67
CA THR A 277 13.97 -10.55 -19.27
C THR A 277 14.30 -9.12 -18.88
N ILE A 278 13.53 -8.57 -17.94
CA ILE A 278 13.82 -7.30 -17.28
C ILE A 278 14.59 -7.62 -16.01
N GLU A 279 15.75 -7.00 -15.90
CA GLU A 279 16.63 -7.13 -14.77
C GLU A 279 16.57 -5.88 -13.89
N SER A 280 16.53 -6.06 -12.59
CA SER A 280 16.60 -5.00 -11.60
C SER A 280 17.68 -5.31 -10.55
N ILE A 281 18.52 -4.34 -10.26
CA ILE A 281 19.49 -4.40 -9.17
C ILE A 281 18.82 -3.76 -7.96
N ILE A 282 18.72 -4.49 -6.85
CA ILE A 282 18.07 -4.05 -5.63
C ILE A 282 19.13 -3.86 -4.55
N TRP A 283 19.08 -2.68 -3.91
CA TRP A 283 19.79 -2.34 -2.68
C TRP A 283 18.73 -1.95 -1.63
N PRO A 284 18.85 -2.32 -0.35
CA PRO A 284 17.86 -1.98 0.65
C PRO A 284 17.82 -0.46 0.88
N ARG A 285 16.64 0.11 1.09
CA ARG A 285 16.51 1.45 1.61
C ARG A 285 16.68 1.45 3.13
N TYR A 286 16.99 2.61 3.72
CA TYR A 286 17.31 2.66 5.13
C TYR A 286 16.20 2.07 6.02
N HIS A 287 14.95 2.49 5.86
CA HIS A 287 13.83 1.97 6.66
C HIS A 287 13.60 0.46 6.50
N GLN A 288 13.93 -0.11 5.34
CA GLN A 288 13.82 -1.57 5.11
C GLN A 288 14.94 -2.32 5.83
N LEU A 289 16.18 -1.80 5.74
CA LEU A 289 17.35 -2.34 6.42
C LEU A 289 17.16 -2.28 7.94
N ASP A 290 16.76 -1.13 8.45
CA ASP A 290 16.53 -0.88 9.87
C ASP A 290 15.42 -1.76 10.44
N CYS A 291 14.27 -1.82 9.75
CA CYS A 291 13.15 -2.69 10.14
C CYS A 291 13.57 -4.15 10.29
N VAL A 292 14.22 -4.72 9.28
CA VAL A 292 14.60 -6.14 9.31
C VAL A 292 15.64 -6.39 10.41
N ARG A 293 16.63 -5.51 10.57
CA ARG A 293 17.65 -5.61 11.62
C ARG A 293 17.07 -5.54 13.03
N GLN A 294 16.16 -4.58 13.26
CA GLN A 294 15.47 -4.46 14.56
C GLN A 294 14.64 -5.69 14.87
N LEU A 295 13.89 -6.23 13.89
CA LEU A 295 13.09 -7.45 14.06
C LEU A 295 13.94 -8.67 14.36
N LEU A 296 15.07 -8.85 13.67
CA LEU A 296 16.01 -9.95 13.93
C LEU A 296 16.64 -9.83 15.33
N LYS A 297 17.03 -8.62 15.74
CA LYS A 297 17.55 -8.35 17.09
C LYS A 297 16.50 -8.66 18.14
N ALA A 298 15.29 -8.11 18.02
CA ALA A 298 14.20 -8.34 18.98
C ALA A 298 13.79 -9.83 19.06
N THR A 299 13.82 -10.54 17.93
CA THR A 299 13.56 -11.99 17.89
C THR A 299 14.66 -12.78 18.63
N ARG A 300 15.92 -12.39 18.48
CA ARG A 300 17.04 -13.04 19.19
C ARG A 300 16.98 -12.80 20.69
N GLU A 301 16.65 -11.57 21.11
CA GLU A 301 16.60 -11.19 22.52
C GLU A 301 15.33 -11.72 23.21
N GLY A 302 14.19 -11.72 22.52
CA GLY A 302 12.91 -12.11 23.10
C GLY A 302 12.53 -13.59 22.90
N GLY A 303 13.23 -14.32 22.05
CA GLY A 303 12.93 -15.73 21.74
C GLY A 303 11.59 -15.91 21.02
N VAL A 304 10.84 -16.95 21.42
CA VAL A 304 9.56 -17.35 20.81
C VAL A 304 8.36 -16.76 21.57
N GLY A 305 7.25 -16.52 20.87
CA GLY A 305 6.00 -15.97 21.43
C GLY A 305 5.86 -14.45 21.26
N GLN A 306 6.76 -13.81 20.50
CA GLN A 306 6.77 -12.36 20.27
C GLN A 306 5.76 -11.93 19.19
N LYS A 307 5.33 -10.67 19.27
CA LYS A 307 4.39 -10.06 18.33
C LYS A 307 4.92 -8.70 17.90
N PHE A 308 4.99 -8.45 16.62
CA PHE A 308 5.52 -7.22 16.05
C PHE A 308 4.55 -6.66 15.00
N LEU A 309 4.15 -5.41 15.16
CA LEU A 309 3.39 -4.66 14.16
C LEU A 309 4.31 -3.72 13.40
N ILE A 310 4.33 -3.82 12.08
CA ILE A 310 5.11 -2.98 11.19
C ILE A 310 4.17 -2.12 10.36
N GLN A 311 4.12 -0.79 10.69
CA GLN A 311 3.31 0.18 9.95
C GLN A 311 4.16 0.84 8.88
N HIS A 312 4.14 0.28 7.66
CA HIS A 312 4.82 0.84 6.50
C HIS A 312 3.82 1.29 5.45
N SER A 313 3.96 2.50 4.91
CA SER A 313 3.04 3.09 3.95
C SER A 313 2.82 2.21 2.71
N ALA A 314 1.68 2.38 2.03
CA ALA A 314 1.40 1.69 0.77
C ALA A 314 2.44 2.11 -0.29
N GLY A 315 3.10 1.13 -0.91
CA GLY A 315 4.15 1.39 -1.90
C GLY A 315 5.56 1.49 -1.35
N SER A 316 5.77 1.39 -0.02
CA SER A 316 7.09 1.46 0.64
C SER A 316 8.04 0.29 0.33
N GLY A 317 7.61 -0.73 -0.41
CA GLY A 317 8.41 -1.92 -0.71
C GLY A 317 8.37 -2.98 0.38
N LYS A 318 7.27 -3.11 1.12
CA LYS A 318 7.02 -4.14 2.15
C LYS A 318 7.42 -5.55 1.71
N SER A 319 7.10 -5.93 0.47
CA SER A 319 7.42 -7.27 -0.06
C SER A 319 8.91 -7.61 -0.01
N ASN A 320 9.80 -6.63 -0.22
CA ASN A 320 11.24 -6.84 -0.07
C ASN A 320 11.63 -7.05 1.40
N SER A 321 11.10 -6.22 2.32
CA SER A 321 11.33 -6.39 3.77
C SER A 321 10.86 -7.76 4.25
N ILE A 322 9.68 -8.21 3.81
CA ILE A 322 9.13 -9.54 4.09
C ILE A 322 10.07 -10.65 3.57
N THR A 323 10.54 -10.51 2.33
CA THR A 323 11.47 -11.48 1.72
C THR A 323 12.78 -11.59 2.51
N TRP A 324 13.42 -10.46 2.82
CA TRP A 324 14.67 -10.44 3.58
C TRP A 324 14.51 -10.92 5.01
N LEU A 325 13.40 -10.58 5.65
CA LEU A 325 13.07 -11.06 6.99
C LEU A 325 12.88 -12.59 6.99
N ALA A 326 12.05 -13.12 6.09
CA ALA A 326 11.80 -14.55 5.98
C ALA A 326 13.10 -15.35 5.76
N TYR A 327 13.95 -14.86 4.86
CA TYR A 327 15.24 -15.48 4.56
C TYR A 327 16.17 -15.52 5.76
N GLN A 328 16.29 -14.42 6.50
CA GLN A 328 17.23 -14.28 7.61
C GLN A 328 16.73 -14.94 8.91
N LEU A 329 15.42 -14.96 9.15
CA LEU A 329 14.83 -15.65 10.31
C LEU A 329 15.15 -17.15 10.32
N VAL A 330 15.17 -17.80 9.16
CA VAL A 330 15.51 -19.23 9.03
C VAL A 330 16.95 -19.55 9.51
N GLY A 331 17.86 -18.57 9.35
CA GLY A 331 19.26 -18.72 9.79
C GLY A 331 19.55 -18.15 11.18
N LEU A 332 18.53 -17.65 11.89
CA LEU A 332 18.74 -17.00 13.18
C LEU A 332 18.95 -18.03 14.30
N LEU A 333 20.10 -17.92 14.97
CA LEU A 333 20.52 -18.85 16.02
C LEU A 333 20.57 -18.15 17.39
N ASP A 334 20.22 -18.92 18.44
CA ASP A 334 20.63 -18.68 19.82
C ASP A 334 21.74 -19.68 20.17
N GLY A 335 22.98 -19.19 20.27
CA GLY A 335 24.13 -20.04 20.34
C GLY A 335 24.27 -20.97 19.13
N THR A 336 23.96 -22.26 19.29
CA THR A 336 23.98 -23.27 18.22
C THR A 336 22.60 -23.69 17.71
N THR A 337 21.55 -23.28 18.42
CA THR A 337 20.19 -23.77 18.19
C THR A 337 19.41 -22.76 17.33
N PRO A 338 18.70 -23.19 16.26
CA PRO A 338 17.77 -22.31 15.55
C PRO A 338 16.68 -21.82 16.49
N ILE A 339 16.41 -20.51 16.48
CA ILE A 339 15.31 -19.92 17.26
C ILE A 339 13.97 -20.32 16.65
N LEU A 340 13.91 -20.40 15.32
CA LEU A 340 12.73 -20.80 14.57
C LEU A 340 13.03 -21.99 13.65
N ASP A 341 12.15 -22.98 13.64
CA ASP A 341 12.27 -24.16 12.77
C ASP A 341 11.77 -23.90 11.36
N THR A 342 10.66 -23.17 11.25
CA THR A 342 10.00 -22.87 9.97
C THR A 342 9.46 -21.44 9.98
N VAL A 343 9.58 -20.74 8.85
CA VAL A 343 8.98 -19.42 8.61
C VAL A 343 7.82 -19.56 7.63
N ILE A 344 6.64 -19.05 8.02
CA ILE A 344 5.43 -19.09 7.21
C ILE A 344 5.10 -17.67 6.77
N VAL A 345 5.04 -17.43 5.46
CA VAL A 345 4.66 -16.15 4.87
C VAL A 345 3.21 -16.24 4.39
N VAL A 346 2.36 -15.43 5.01
CA VAL A 346 0.92 -15.36 4.72
C VAL A 346 0.62 -14.12 3.91
N THR A 347 0.08 -14.28 2.71
CA THR A 347 -0.25 -13.18 1.81
C THR A 347 -1.74 -13.10 1.54
N ASP A 348 -2.22 -11.91 1.14
CA ASP A 348 -3.64 -11.71 0.78
C ASP A 348 -3.96 -12.22 -0.64
N ARG A 349 -2.95 -12.41 -1.51
CA ARG A 349 -3.16 -12.66 -2.94
C ARG A 349 -2.11 -13.53 -3.61
N VAL A 350 -2.58 -14.32 -4.58
CA VAL A 350 -1.77 -15.22 -5.41
C VAL A 350 -0.65 -14.49 -6.19
N ASN A 351 -0.90 -13.27 -6.71
CA ASN A 351 0.12 -12.53 -7.49
C ASN A 351 1.28 -12.04 -6.61
N LEU A 352 0.99 -11.62 -5.38
CA LEU A 352 2.00 -11.17 -4.41
C LEU A 352 2.87 -12.35 -3.96
N ASP A 353 2.26 -13.48 -3.75
CA ASP A 353 2.86 -14.77 -3.53
C ASP A 353 3.95 -15.09 -4.55
N THR A 354 3.62 -14.99 -5.84
CA THR A 354 4.57 -15.24 -6.93
C THR A 354 5.77 -14.28 -6.84
N GLN A 355 5.54 -13.01 -6.56
CA GLN A 355 6.59 -12.01 -6.43
C GLN A 355 7.53 -12.31 -5.24
N ILE A 356 6.97 -12.65 -4.08
CA ILE A 356 7.76 -13.01 -2.88
C ILE A 356 8.56 -14.28 -3.16
N ARG A 357 7.94 -15.29 -3.76
CA ARG A 357 8.59 -16.54 -4.14
C ARG A 357 9.77 -16.31 -5.09
N ASP A 358 9.56 -15.52 -6.15
CA ASP A 358 10.61 -15.24 -7.14
C ASP A 358 11.77 -14.48 -6.52
N ASN A 359 11.47 -13.56 -5.60
CA ASN A 359 12.47 -12.84 -4.83
C ASN A 359 13.27 -13.78 -3.89
N ILE A 360 12.61 -14.67 -3.15
CA ILE A 360 13.30 -15.66 -2.28
C ILE A 360 14.13 -16.63 -3.13
N ASN A 361 13.61 -17.13 -4.25
CA ASN A 361 14.34 -18.02 -5.15
C ASN A 361 15.58 -17.34 -5.79
N SER A 362 15.59 -16.00 -5.88
CA SER A 362 16.78 -15.27 -6.38
C SER A 362 17.99 -15.38 -5.45
N PHE A 363 17.77 -15.65 -4.16
CA PHE A 363 18.82 -16.02 -3.20
C PHE A 363 19.20 -17.50 -3.32
N LYS A 364 19.61 -17.99 -4.46
CA LYS A 364 19.84 -19.38 -4.89
C LYS A 364 20.41 -20.43 -3.89
N ARG A 365 20.69 -20.08 -2.64
CA ARG A 365 21.12 -21.02 -1.61
C ARG A 365 19.99 -21.85 -0.97
N LEU A 366 18.72 -21.50 -1.23
CA LEU A 366 17.56 -22.09 -0.53
C LEU A 366 16.50 -22.72 -1.44
N SER A 367 16.77 -22.97 -2.73
CA SER A 367 15.75 -23.48 -3.67
C SER A 367 15.05 -24.78 -3.24
N ASN A 368 15.69 -25.60 -2.39
CA ASN A 368 15.11 -26.83 -1.84
C ASN A 368 14.44 -26.64 -0.46
N LEU A 369 14.51 -25.44 0.12
CA LEU A 369 14.02 -25.14 1.46
C LEU A 369 12.70 -24.34 1.44
N VAL A 370 12.27 -23.89 0.25
CA VAL A 370 11.04 -23.13 0.05
C VAL A 370 9.98 -24.02 -0.58
N ASP A 371 8.80 -24.05 -0.02
CA ASP A 371 7.65 -24.75 -0.59
C ASP A 371 6.43 -23.82 -0.71
N TRP A 372 5.54 -24.20 -1.61
CA TRP A 372 4.28 -23.55 -1.89
C TRP A 372 3.12 -24.43 -1.49
N ALA A 373 2.28 -23.94 -0.60
CA ALA A 373 1.09 -24.65 -0.17
C ALA A 373 -0.16 -24.10 -0.86
N ASP A 374 -0.55 -24.74 -1.95
CA ASP A 374 -1.77 -24.42 -2.71
C ASP A 374 -3.04 -25.13 -2.20
N SER A 375 -2.90 -26.10 -1.29
CA SER A 375 -3.99 -26.78 -0.59
C SER A 375 -3.66 -26.92 0.90
N SER A 376 -4.68 -27.22 1.73
CA SER A 376 -4.48 -27.50 3.15
C SER A 376 -3.63 -28.76 3.37
N GLN A 377 -3.73 -29.75 2.45
CA GLN A 377 -2.95 -30.97 2.51
C GLN A 377 -1.47 -30.70 2.18
N THR A 378 -1.19 -29.98 1.09
CA THR A 378 0.21 -29.62 0.74
C THR A 378 0.87 -28.77 1.81
N LEU A 379 0.07 -27.96 2.54
CA LEU A 379 0.56 -27.19 3.66
C LEU A 379 0.96 -28.10 4.85
N LYS A 380 0.13 -29.07 5.18
CA LYS A 380 0.40 -30.05 6.22
C LYS A 380 1.64 -30.87 5.92
N ASP A 381 1.73 -31.35 4.68
CA ASP A 381 2.88 -32.13 4.20
C ASP A 381 4.17 -31.31 4.29
N ALA A 382 4.16 -30.05 3.85
CA ALA A 382 5.33 -29.16 3.94
C ALA A 382 5.77 -28.89 5.38
N LEU A 383 4.83 -28.76 6.34
CA LEU A 383 5.12 -28.59 7.76
C LEU A 383 5.73 -29.88 8.37
N GLN A 384 5.21 -31.05 8.00
CA GLN A 384 5.71 -32.36 8.46
C GLN A 384 7.09 -32.66 7.86
N ASP A 385 7.33 -32.34 6.60
CA ASP A 385 8.61 -32.47 5.91
C ASP A 385 9.68 -31.50 6.42
N GLY A 386 9.30 -30.56 7.29
CA GLY A 386 10.23 -29.61 7.92
C GLY A 386 10.80 -28.56 6.95
N LYS A 387 10.01 -28.17 5.95
CA LYS A 387 10.38 -27.07 5.04
C LYS A 387 10.66 -25.79 5.81
N LYS A 388 11.71 -25.09 5.43
CA LYS A 388 12.21 -23.93 6.19
C LYS A 388 11.39 -22.66 5.93
N ILE A 389 10.92 -22.46 4.70
CA ILE A 389 10.02 -21.34 4.33
C ILE A 389 8.81 -21.91 3.60
N ILE A 390 7.63 -21.55 4.07
CA ILE A 390 6.35 -21.91 3.46
C ILE A 390 5.58 -20.64 3.11
N ILE A 391 5.13 -20.52 1.87
CA ILE A 391 4.34 -19.39 1.41
C ILE A 391 2.90 -19.85 1.21
N THR A 392 1.93 -19.10 1.75
CA THR A 392 0.51 -19.46 1.68
C THR A 392 -0.40 -18.23 1.68
N ILE A 393 -1.67 -18.42 1.34
CA ILE A 393 -2.68 -17.36 1.31
C ILE A 393 -3.49 -17.30 2.61
N VAL A 394 -4.01 -16.11 2.94
CA VAL A 394 -4.77 -15.81 4.17
C VAL A 394 -5.90 -16.82 4.45
N HIS A 395 -6.61 -17.28 3.43
CA HIS A 395 -7.72 -18.22 3.60
C HIS A 395 -7.33 -19.58 4.17
N LYS A 396 -6.04 -19.95 4.12
CA LYS A 396 -5.50 -21.20 4.64
C LYS A 396 -4.84 -21.05 6.02
N PHE A 397 -4.61 -19.79 6.43
CA PHE A 397 -3.94 -19.47 7.69
C PHE A 397 -4.58 -20.12 8.94
N PRO A 398 -5.91 -20.22 9.07
CA PRO A 398 -6.52 -20.93 10.19
C PRO A 398 -6.09 -22.39 10.30
N TYR A 399 -6.00 -23.12 9.20
CA TYR A 399 -5.54 -24.52 9.18
C TYR A 399 -4.08 -24.68 9.62
N ILE A 400 -3.25 -23.65 9.36
CA ILE A 400 -1.86 -23.60 9.83
C ILE A 400 -1.80 -23.50 11.34
N LEU A 401 -2.56 -22.58 11.93
CA LEU A 401 -2.56 -22.34 13.37
C LEU A 401 -2.94 -23.59 14.13
N GLU A 402 -3.86 -24.37 13.60
CA GLU A 402 -4.30 -25.63 14.16
C GLU A 402 -3.21 -26.72 14.09
N ALA A 403 -2.65 -26.95 12.90
CA ALA A 403 -1.58 -27.94 12.73
C ALA A 403 -0.36 -27.61 13.62
N ILE A 404 -0.02 -26.31 13.75
CA ILE A 404 1.06 -25.85 14.64
C ILE A 404 0.70 -26.12 16.11
N GLY A 405 -0.53 -25.82 16.52
CA GLY A 405 -0.96 -25.95 17.91
C GLY A 405 -1.05 -27.39 18.42
N SER A 406 -1.52 -28.32 17.57
CA SER A 406 -1.84 -29.70 17.97
C SER A 406 -0.73 -30.71 17.65
N GLU A 407 -0.20 -30.71 16.44
CA GLU A 407 0.71 -31.74 15.96
C GLU A 407 2.19 -31.34 16.08
N LEU A 408 2.52 -30.06 16.11
CA LEU A 408 3.88 -29.54 16.04
C LEU A 408 4.26 -28.70 17.27
N LYS A 409 3.72 -29.03 18.45
CA LYS A 409 3.93 -28.30 19.73
C LYS A 409 5.40 -28.05 20.09
N ASN A 410 6.31 -28.92 19.66
CA ASN A 410 7.73 -28.84 19.96
C ASN A 410 8.55 -28.09 18.91
N LYS A 411 7.91 -27.57 17.85
CA LYS A 411 8.56 -26.76 16.83
C LYS A 411 8.22 -25.29 17.03
N HIS A 412 9.17 -24.42 16.62
CA HIS A 412 9.04 -22.98 16.72
C HIS A 412 8.83 -22.36 15.34
N PHE A 413 7.88 -21.43 15.24
CA PHE A 413 7.45 -20.84 13.96
C PHE A 413 7.64 -19.33 13.91
N GLY A 414 8.02 -18.81 12.74
CA GLY A 414 7.91 -17.39 12.43
C GLY A 414 6.77 -17.17 11.44
N ILE A 415 5.75 -16.38 11.79
CA ILE A 415 4.58 -16.13 10.96
C ILE A 415 4.62 -14.68 10.49
N ILE A 416 4.89 -14.47 9.22
CA ILE A 416 4.92 -13.15 8.59
C ILE A 416 3.61 -12.94 7.86
N ILE A 417 2.88 -11.87 8.20
CA ILE A 417 1.54 -11.58 7.66
C ILE A 417 1.62 -10.29 6.85
N ASP A 418 1.36 -10.37 5.55
CA ASP A 418 1.20 -9.18 4.71
C ASP A 418 -0.25 -8.70 4.70
N GLU A 419 -0.45 -7.38 4.68
CA GLU A 419 -1.75 -6.71 4.78
C GLU A 419 -2.60 -7.24 5.97
N ALA A 420 -1.99 -7.26 7.15
CA ALA A 420 -2.53 -7.85 8.39
C ALA A 420 -3.94 -7.35 8.78
N HIS A 421 -4.40 -6.22 8.24
CA HIS A 421 -5.74 -5.69 8.45
C HIS A 421 -6.84 -6.49 7.72
N SER A 422 -6.52 -7.32 6.72
CA SER A 422 -7.46 -8.15 5.94
C SER A 422 -7.61 -9.57 6.51
N SER A 423 -6.61 -10.09 7.21
CA SER A 423 -6.48 -11.50 7.59
C SER A 423 -7.44 -12.01 8.69
N GLN A 424 -8.38 -11.18 9.19
CA GLN A 424 -9.11 -11.47 10.41
C GLN A 424 -10.63 -11.46 10.29
N ASN A 425 -11.20 -12.12 9.27
CA ASN A 425 -12.63 -12.38 9.26
C ASN A 425 -12.94 -13.61 10.13
N GLY A 426 -13.48 -13.38 11.35
CA GLY A 426 -13.82 -14.41 12.34
C GLY A 426 -14.81 -15.49 11.89
N SER A 427 -15.39 -15.37 10.67
CA SER A 427 -16.26 -16.39 10.07
C SER A 427 -15.51 -17.61 9.50
N LEU A 428 -14.19 -17.51 9.26
CA LEU A 428 -13.40 -18.61 8.72
C LEU A 428 -13.00 -19.63 9.80
N SER A 429 -12.73 -19.17 11.04
CA SER A 429 -12.38 -20.07 12.15
C SER A 429 -13.52 -21.01 12.55
N ALA A 430 -14.77 -20.59 12.39
CA ALA A 430 -15.93 -21.41 12.73
C ALA A 430 -16.22 -22.57 11.73
N LYS A 431 -15.93 -22.37 10.44
CA LYS A 431 -16.06 -23.45 9.43
C LYS A 431 -14.97 -24.52 9.57
N MET A 432 -13.87 -24.18 10.18
CA MET A 432 -12.72 -25.03 10.39
C MET A 432 -12.94 -26.10 11.44
N ASN A 433 -13.60 -25.73 12.52
CA ASN A 433 -13.83 -26.60 13.66
C ASN A 433 -14.79 -27.77 13.33
N ILE A 434 -15.60 -27.65 12.26
CA ILE A 434 -16.50 -28.72 11.77
C ILE A 434 -15.71 -29.83 11.07
N ALA A 435 -14.63 -29.49 10.41
CA ALA A 435 -13.82 -30.46 9.65
C ALA A 435 -12.93 -31.35 10.53
N LEU A 436 -12.72 -30.97 11.79
CA LEU A 436 -11.76 -31.61 12.70
C LEU A 436 -12.35 -32.63 13.69
N SER A 437 -13.67 -32.65 13.84
CA SER A 437 -14.38 -33.53 14.81
C SER A 437 -14.59 -34.97 14.31
N GLY A 438 -13.68 -35.48 13.48
CA GLY A 438 -13.77 -36.82 12.88
C GLY A 438 -13.78 -38.02 13.85
N ASN A 439 -13.96 -37.81 15.17
CA ASN A 439 -14.16 -38.90 16.15
C ASN A 439 -15.30 -38.60 17.11
N VAL A 440 -16.25 -39.50 17.16
CA VAL A 440 -17.49 -39.45 17.94
C VAL A 440 -17.19 -39.66 19.42
N ALA A 441 -17.48 -38.66 20.24
CA ALA A 441 -17.48 -38.78 21.69
C ALA A 441 -18.90 -38.97 22.21
N LYS A 442 -19.05 -39.81 23.26
CA LYS A 442 -20.33 -40.25 23.75
C LYS A 442 -20.74 -39.70 25.16
N ASN A 443 -19.90 -38.84 25.80
CA ASN A 443 -20.12 -38.35 27.17
C ASN A 443 -20.00 -36.82 27.28
N GLU A 444 -20.62 -36.20 28.29
CA GLU A 444 -20.57 -34.74 28.57
C GLU A 444 -19.15 -34.22 28.87
N ASP A 445 -18.33 -35.00 29.56
CA ASP A 445 -16.93 -34.66 29.86
C ASP A 445 -16.10 -34.40 28.58
N ASP A 446 -16.45 -35.05 27.48
CA ASP A 446 -15.82 -34.91 26.20
C ASP A 446 -16.20 -33.61 25.45
N LEU A 447 -17.38 -33.01 25.75
CA LEU A 447 -17.76 -31.70 25.24
C LEU A 447 -16.90 -30.60 25.88
N GLU A 448 -16.63 -30.69 27.19
CA GLU A 448 -15.78 -29.71 27.88
C GLU A 448 -14.33 -29.72 27.37
N ASP A 449 -13.78 -30.90 27.14
CA ASP A 449 -12.43 -31.04 26.57
C ASP A 449 -12.35 -30.51 25.13
N LYS A 450 -13.39 -30.76 24.31
CA LYS A 450 -13.53 -30.19 22.98
C LYS A 450 -13.63 -28.66 22.99
N LEU A 451 -14.47 -28.09 23.86
CA LEU A 451 -14.59 -26.64 24.01
C LEU A 451 -13.28 -26.00 24.46
N ASN A 452 -12.57 -26.62 25.41
CA ASN A 452 -11.25 -26.15 25.82
C ASN A 452 -10.24 -26.18 24.67
N ALA A 453 -10.20 -27.24 23.88
CA ALA A 453 -9.33 -27.34 22.69
C ALA A 453 -9.66 -26.26 21.65
N ILE A 454 -10.93 -25.96 21.45
CA ILE A 454 -11.37 -24.90 20.53
C ILE A 454 -10.99 -23.50 21.02
N ILE A 455 -11.21 -23.23 22.33
CA ILE A 455 -10.82 -21.96 22.96
C ILE A 455 -9.31 -21.74 22.83
N GLU A 456 -8.51 -22.78 23.12
CA GLU A 456 -7.06 -22.72 22.94
C GLU A 456 -6.66 -22.55 21.46
N GLY A 457 -7.38 -23.20 20.52
CA GLY A 457 -7.15 -23.04 19.09
C GLY A 457 -7.53 -21.66 18.52
N ARG A 458 -8.36 -20.88 19.22
CA ARG A 458 -8.66 -19.49 18.87
C ARG A 458 -7.57 -18.52 19.31
N LYS A 459 -6.81 -18.87 20.33
CA LYS A 459 -5.69 -18.07 20.82
C LYS A 459 -4.53 -18.09 19.83
N MET A 460 -3.75 -17.01 19.82
CA MET A 460 -2.49 -17.01 19.12
C MET A 460 -1.55 -18.05 19.72
N VAL A 461 -0.93 -18.87 18.89
CA VAL A 461 -0.08 -19.97 19.37
C VAL A 461 1.19 -19.44 20.04
N LYS A 462 1.54 -20.02 21.19
CA LYS A 462 2.65 -19.58 22.04
C LYS A 462 4.05 -19.96 21.47
N ASN A 463 4.10 -20.97 20.60
CA ASN A 463 5.31 -21.43 19.94
C ASN A 463 5.58 -20.73 18.59
N ALA A 464 5.00 -19.55 18.37
CA ALA A 464 5.20 -18.77 17.16
C ALA A 464 5.46 -17.28 17.45
N ASN A 465 6.32 -16.67 16.63
CA ASN A 465 6.46 -15.23 16.52
C ASN A 465 5.61 -14.71 15.36
N TYR A 466 5.00 -13.54 15.55
CA TYR A 466 4.14 -12.89 14.55
C TYR A 466 4.75 -11.58 14.09
N TYR A 467 4.88 -11.42 12.78
CA TYR A 467 5.40 -10.21 12.13
C TYR A 467 4.33 -9.67 11.18
N ALA A 468 3.53 -8.72 11.66
CA ALA A 468 2.36 -8.20 10.97
C ALA A 468 2.68 -6.91 10.20
N PHE A 469 2.73 -6.98 8.88
CA PHE A 469 2.97 -5.82 8.00
C PHE A 469 1.64 -5.23 7.51
N THR A 470 1.47 -3.90 7.63
CA THR A 470 0.32 -3.20 7.08
C THR A 470 0.63 -1.71 6.87
N ALA A 471 -0.07 -1.07 5.93
CA ALA A 471 -0.06 0.38 5.77
C ALA A 471 -1.17 1.06 6.59
N THR A 472 -2.21 0.31 6.94
CA THR A 472 -3.47 0.83 7.51
C THR A 472 -3.93 -0.03 8.68
N PRO A 473 -3.24 0.05 9.85
CA PRO A 473 -3.60 -0.76 11.00
C PRO A 473 -4.99 -0.39 11.53
N LYS A 474 -5.81 -1.41 11.77
CA LYS A 474 -7.11 -1.28 12.44
C LYS A 474 -6.94 -1.41 13.95
N PRO A 475 -7.89 -0.94 14.79
CA PRO A 475 -7.83 -1.10 16.25
C PRO A 475 -7.53 -2.55 16.68
N LYS A 476 -8.18 -3.52 16.04
CA LYS A 476 -7.95 -4.95 16.27
C LYS A 476 -6.50 -5.36 15.94
N THR A 477 -5.93 -4.89 14.84
CA THR A 477 -4.54 -5.20 14.42
C THR A 477 -3.53 -4.60 15.40
N LEU A 478 -3.78 -3.36 15.86
CA LEU A 478 -2.97 -2.69 16.87
C LEU A 478 -2.98 -3.46 18.20
N GLN A 479 -4.15 -3.87 18.69
CA GLN A 479 -4.25 -4.63 19.94
C GLN A 479 -3.62 -6.02 19.85
N MET A 480 -3.68 -6.69 18.69
CA MET A 480 -3.11 -8.03 18.52
C MET A 480 -1.59 -8.05 18.36
N PHE A 481 -1.03 -7.09 17.65
CA PHE A 481 0.37 -7.13 17.21
C PHE A 481 1.18 -5.90 17.63
N GLY A 482 0.53 -4.83 18.09
CA GLY A 482 1.21 -3.62 18.56
C GLY A 482 1.92 -3.84 19.89
N THR A 483 2.94 -3.05 20.14
CA THR A 483 3.68 -3.04 21.40
C THR A 483 2.85 -2.36 22.48
N PRO A 484 2.48 -3.03 23.57
CA PRO A 484 1.71 -2.43 24.65
C PRO A 484 2.53 -1.40 25.43
N CYS A 485 1.93 -0.25 25.71
CA CYS A 485 2.54 0.89 26.38
C CYS A 485 1.61 1.35 27.53
N PRO A 486 1.80 0.84 28.76
CA PRO A 486 0.98 1.26 29.90
C PRO A 486 1.08 2.77 30.17
N GLN A 487 -0.05 3.44 30.34
CA GLN A 487 -0.15 4.86 30.61
C GLN A 487 -0.40 5.13 32.10
N PRO A 488 -0.06 6.33 32.61
CA PRO A 488 -0.26 6.68 34.02
C PRO A 488 -1.74 6.68 34.47
N ASP A 489 -2.68 6.83 33.53
CA ASP A 489 -4.13 6.81 33.77
C ASP A 489 -4.72 5.37 33.84
N GLY A 490 -3.86 4.34 33.74
CA GLY A 490 -4.26 2.93 33.80
C GLY A 490 -4.67 2.34 32.46
N LYS A 491 -4.67 3.11 31.38
CA LYS A 491 -4.90 2.63 30.03
C LYS A 491 -3.67 1.97 29.43
N VAL A 492 -3.87 1.11 28.45
CA VAL A 492 -2.77 0.49 27.70
C VAL A 492 -2.88 0.88 26.23
N GLN A 493 -2.01 1.78 25.83
CA GLN A 493 -1.86 2.14 24.42
C GLN A 493 -1.10 1.05 23.68
N HIS A 494 -1.38 0.88 22.37
CA HIS A 494 -0.63 -0.02 21.52
C HIS A 494 -0.05 0.75 20.33
N LEU A 495 1.28 0.65 20.16
CA LEU A 495 2.04 1.32 19.12
C LEU A 495 2.66 0.32 18.13
N PRO A 496 2.93 0.71 16.87
CA PRO A 496 3.75 -0.07 15.97
C PRO A 496 5.16 -0.29 16.53
N PHE A 497 5.74 -1.46 16.27
CA PHE A 497 7.13 -1.77 16.62
C PHE A 497 8.11 -1.01 15.71
N HIS A 498 7.77 -0.89 14.43
CA HIS A 498 8.55 -0.13 13.46
C HIS A 498 7.62 0.59 12.49
N GLU A 499 8.00 1.80 12.07
CA GLU A 499 7.18 2.62 11.18
C GLU A 499 7.97 3.24 10.03
N TYR A 500 7.31 3.33 8.88
CA TYR A 500 7.68 4.18 7.76
C TYR A 500 6.40 4.85 7.27
N THR A 501 6.17 6.08 7.74
CA THR A 501 4.88 6.76 7.63
C THR A 501 4.55 7.16 6.19
N MET A 502 3.29 7.42 5.90
CA MET A 502 2.88 7.99 4.62
C MET A 502 3.46 9.38 4.43
N LYS A 503 3.51 10.19 5.50
CA LYS A 503 4.13 11.51 5.51
C LYS A 503 5.59 11.44 5.06
N GLN A 504 6.40 10.59 5.71
CA GLN A 504 7.82 10.42 5.35
C GLN A 504 7.97 10.00 3.88
N ALA A 505 7.19 9.02 3.43
CA ALA A 505 7.26 8.52 2.06
C ALA A 505 6.89 9.58 1.00
N ILE A 506 5.95 10.49 1.30
CA ILE A 506 5.57 11.61 0.44
C ILE A 506 6.67 12.68 0.43
N GLU A 507 7.15 13.08 1.61
CA GLU A 507 8.18 14.12 1.74
C GLU A 507 9.51 13.70 1.09
N GLU A 508 9.87 12.43 1.19
CA GLU A 508 11.03 11.84 0.49
C GLU A 508 10.81 11.67 -1.02
N GLY A 509 9.62 11.99 -1.55
CA GLY A 509 9.29 11.81 -2.98
C GLY A 509 9.26 10.34 -3.42
N PHE A 510 9.20 9.40 -2.47
CA PHE A 510 9.17 7.97 -2.77
C PHE A 510 7.78 7.50 -3.22
N ILE A 511 6.72 8.11 -2.70
CA ILE A 511 5.35 7.97 -3.20
C ILE A 511 4.79 9.35 -3.55
N MET A 512 3.83 9.36 -4.49
CA MET A 512 3.14 10.59 -4.87
C MET A 512 2.08 10.96 -3.85
N ASP A 513 1.93 12.27 -3.57
CA ASP A 513 0.77 12.80 -2.84
C ASP A 513 -0.47 12.75 -3.74
N VAL A 514 -1.32 11.76 -3.51
CA VAL A 514 -2.53 11.54 -4.29
C VAL A 514 -3.65 12.55 -4.01
N LEU A 515 -3.54 13.30 -2.92
CA LEU A 515 -4.50 14.31 -2.49
C LEU A 515 -4.17 15.72 -3.01
N LYS A 516 -3.05 15.87 -3.71
CA LYS A 516 -2.58 17.17 -4.20
C LYS A 516 -3.53 17.83 -5.20
N ASN A 517 -4.12 17.03 -6.10
CA ASN A 517 -5.09 17.49 -7.11
C ASN A 517 -6.37 16.67 -6.99
N TYR A 518 -7.19 17.02 -6.00
CA TYR A 518 -8.44 16.35 -5.73
C TYR A 518 -9.62 17.22 -6.17
N THR A 519 -10.45 16.69 -7.06
CA THR A 519 -11.61 17.38 -7.61
C THR A 519 -12.88 16.62 -7.28
N THR A 520 -13.87 17.28 -6.70
CA THR A 520 -15.19 16.70 -6.44
C THR A 520 -16.21 17.16 -7.45
N TYR A 521 -17.09 16.24 -7.83
CA TYR A 521 -18.26 16.49 -8.64
C TYR A 521 -19.51 16.08 -7.87
N ALA A 522 -20.59 16.85 -7.98
CA ALA A 522 -21.90 16.45 -7.47
C ALA A 522 -22.86 16.24 -8.63
N SER A 523 -23.69 15.22 -8.49
CA SER A 523 -24.81 14.99 -9.41
C SER A 523 -26.07 15.58 -8.79
N PHE A 524 -26.76 16.46 -9.51
CA PHE A 524 -28.00 17.08 -9.12
C PHE A 524 -29.13 16.45 -9.90
N TYR A 525 -30.20 16.02 -9.22
CA TYR A 525 -31.33 15.31 -9.82
C TYR A 525 -32.62 15.95 -9.46
N LYS A 526 -33.55 15.93 -10.41
CA LYS A 526 -34.97 16.15 -10.16
C LYS A 526 -35.73 14.89 -10.53
N VAL A 527 -36.36 14.29 -9.52
CA VAL A 527 -37.12 13.04 -9.65
C VAL A 527 -38.59 13.34 -9.53
N ILE A 528 -39.39 12.74 -10.38
CA ILE A 528 -40.87 12.90 -10.43
C ILE A 528 -41.56 11.59 -10.06
N LYS A 529 -42.74 11.71 -9.51
CA LYS A 529 -43.62 10.60 -9.20
C LYS A 529 -44.36 10.15 -10.47
N THR A 530 -44.42 8.84 -10.74
CA THR A 530 -45.05 8.24 -11.92
C THR A 530 -46.41 7.58 -11.64
N VAL A 531 -46.76 7.45 -10.35
CA VAL A 531 -48.00 6.75 -9.93
C VAL A 531 -49.04 7.73 -9.43
N ASN A 532 -50.33 7.40 -9.59
CA ASN A 532 -51.44 8.22 -9.15
C ASN A 532 -51.73 8.17 -7.64
N GLY A 533 -51.13 7.26 -6.90
CA GLY A 533 -51.17 7.14 -5.44
C GLY A 533 -50.08 7.95 -4.75
N ASP A 534 -50.11 8.01 -3.41
CA ASP A 534 -49.02 8.61 -2.60
C ASP A 534 -48.60 7.61 -1.50
N PRO A 535 -47.88 6.54 -1.87
CA PRO A 535 -47.45 5.52 -0.96
C PRO A 535 -46.43 6.06 0.06
N GLU A 536 -46.43 5.53 1.29
CA GLU A 536 -45.52 5.89 2.34
C GLU A 536 -44.31 4.95 2.40
N PHE A 537 -43.11 5.56 2.56
CA PHE A 537 -41.83 4.85 2.66
C PHE A 537 -40.99 5.37 3.84
N ASP A 538 -40.04 4.58 4.30
CA ASP A 538 -39.00 5.11 5.21
C ASP A 538 -38.19 6.19 4.51
N GLN A 539 -38.22 7.41 5.04
CA GLN A 539 -37.65 8.59 4.41
C GLN A 539 -36.17 8.46 4.07
N LYS A 540 -35.36 7.92 4.99
CA LYS A 540 -33.89 7.82 4.81
C LYS A 540 -33.52 6.71 3.85
N GLU A 541 -34.18 5.56 3.94
CA GLU A 541 -33.93 4.45 3.03
C GLU A 541 -34.45 4.74 1.63
N ALA A 542 -35.60 5.42 1.53
CA ALA A 542 -36.12 5.90 0.26
C ALA A 542 -35.16 6.88 -0.43
N GLN A 543 -34.66 7.89 0.27
CA GLN A 543 -33.64 8.81 -0.27
C GLN A 543 -32.40 8.09 -0.76
N LYS A 544 -31.93 7.07 -0.02
CA LYS A 544 -30.77 6.26 -0.42
C LYS A 544 -31.06 5.42 -1.68
N LYS A 545 -32.26 4.81 -1.77
CA LYS A 545 -32.69 4.04 -2.96
C LYS A 545 -32.94 4.94 -4.17
N ILE A 546 -33.55 6.10 -3.98
CA ILE A 546 -33.73 7.12 -5.05
C ILE A 546 -32.37 7.53 -5.61
N ARG A 547 -31.39 7.80 -4.73
CA ARG A 547 -30.02 8.12 -5.17
C ARG A 547 -29.42 6.97 -5.95
N ALA A 548 -29.52 5.73 -5.46
CA ALA A 548 -28.99 4.55 -6.15
C ALA A 548 -29.65 4.32 -7.52
N TYR A 549 -30.96 4.51 -7.60
CA TYR A 549 -31.75 4.44 -8.84
C TYR A 549 -31.25 5.45 -9.86
N VAL A 550 -31.20 6.73 -9.51
CA VAL A 550 -30.74 7.79 -10.40
C VAL A 550 -29.28 7.61 -10.84
N GLU A 551 -28.43 7.23 -9.91
CA GLU A 551 -27.01 6.97 -10.19
C GLU A 551 -26.79 5.76 -11.13
N SER A 552 -27.75 4.82 -11.21
CA SER A 552 -27.70 3.66 -12.11
C SER A 552 -28.24 3.94 -13.52
N ARG A 553 -28.86 5.11 -13.75
CA ARG A 553 -29.48 5.44 -15.06
C ARG A 553 -28.40 5.63 -16.15
N PRO A 554 -28.67 5.18 -17.38
CA PRO A 554 -27.76 5.33 -18.50
C PRO A 554 -27.32 6.78 -18.75
N GLU A 555 -28.24 7.74 -18.60
CA GLU A 555 -28.00 9.17 -18.78
C GLU A 555 -26.95 9.70 -17.77
N THR A 556 -27.05 9.27 -16.50
CA THR A 556 -26.09 9.63 -15.44
C THR A 556 -24.71 9.08 -15.74
N ILE A 557 -24.65 7.80 -16.14
CA ILE A 557 -23.39 7.12 -16.48
C ILE A 557 -22.75 7.80 -17.69
N ARG A 558 -23.54 8.12 -18.74
CA ARG A 558 -23.03 8.80 -19.95
C ARG A 558 -22.47 10.18 -19.65
N GLN A 559 -23.14 11.01 -18.81
CA GLN A 559 -22.60 12.32 -18.41
C GLN A 559 -21.29 12.22 -17.65
N LYS A 560 -21.21 11.30 -16.68
CA LYS A 560 -19.95 11.05 -15.92
C LYS A 560 -18.86 10.52 -16.85
N ALA A 561 -19.17 9.58 -17.73
CA ALA A 561 -18.23 9.03 -18.71
C ALA A 561 -17.72 10.13 -19.66
N ALA A 562 -18.58 11.07 -20.07
CA ALA A 562 -18.17 12.21 -20.91
C ALA A 562 -17.19 13.14 -20.18
N ILE A 563 -17.41 13.41 -18.88
CA ILE A 563 -16.48 14.18 -18.04
C ILE A 563 -15.13 13.43 -17.94
N ILE A 564 -15.15 12.12 -17.69
CA ILE A 564 -13.95 11.28 -17.58
C ILE A 564 -13.14 11.33 -18.88
N VAL A 565 -13.77 11.03 -20.01
CA VAL A 565 -13.10 11.00 -21.33
C VAL A 565 -12.56 12.39 -21.71
N ASN A 566 -13.35 13.46 -21.44
CA ASN A 566 -12.91 14.81 -21.72
C ASN A 566 -11.70 15.21 -20.86
N HIS A 567 -11.77 15.00 -19.54
CA HIS A 567 -10.66 15.33 -18.64
C HIS A 567 -9.40 14.51 -19.01
N PHE A 568 -9.54 13.22 -19.28
CA PHE A 568 -8.41 12.37 -19.62
C PHE A 568 -7.71 12.84 -20.90
N HIS A 569 -8.44 13.29 -21.91
CA HIS A 569 -7.85 13.86 -23.13
C HIS A 569 -7.21 15.23 -22.87
N THR A 570 -7.97 16.18 -22.31
CA THR A 570 -7.51 17.58 -22.21
C THR A 570 -6.46 17.85 -21.13
N ALA A 571 -6.59 17.20 -19.97
CA ALA A 571 -5.71 17.42 -18.81
C ALA A 571 -4.54 16.41 -18.74
N VAL A 572 -4.67 15.24 -19.38
CA VAL A 572 -3.67 14.18 -19.24
C VAL A 572 -2.95 13.92 -20.58
N LEU A 573 -3.67 13.55 -21.63
CA LEU A 573 -3.06 13.18 -22.91
C LEU A 573 -2.49 14.38 -23.64
N ASP A 574 -3.28 15.46 -23.84
CA ASP A 574 -2.86 16.68 -24.53
C ASP A 574 -1.72 17.39 -23.80
N LYS A 575 -1.60 17.20 -22.47
CA LYS A 575 -0.49 17.71 -21.66
C LYS A 575 0.72 16.76 -21.62
N GLY A 576 0.69 15.65 -22.35
CA GLY A 576 1.81 14.72 -22.45
C GLY A 576 2.23 14.10 -21.10
N LYS A 577 1.30 13.92 -20.16
CA LYS A 577 1.62 13.40 -18.81
C LYS A 577 2.31 12.04 -18.90
N ILE A 578 3.34 11.84 -18.06
CA ILE A 578 4.23 10.68 -18.05
C ILE A 578 4.83 10.43 -19.47
N GLY A 579 5.28 11.49 -20.15
CA GLY A 579 5.84 11.37 -21.52
C GLY A 579 4.83 10.83 -22.54
N GLY A 580 3.54 11.15 -22.39
CA GLY A 580 2.46 10.65 -23.25
C GLY A 580 2.02 9.21 -22.95
N GLN A 581 2.50 8.58 -21.85
CA GLN A 581 2.19 7.19 -21.52
C GLN A 581 1.17 7.03 -20.38
N ALA A 582 0.60 8.12 -19.89
CA ALA A 582 -0.31 8.10 -18.74
C ALA A 582 -1.52 7.18 -18.95
N ARG A 583 -1.94 6.53 -17.87
CA ARG A 583 -3.10 5.63 -17.76
C ARG A 583 -4.10 6.17 -16.75
N ALA A 584 -5.34 5.74 -16.85
CA ALA A 584 -6.41 6.10 -15.91
C ALA A 584 -7.13 4.86 -15.37
N MET A 585 -7.72 5.01 -14.17
CA MET A 585 -8.59 4.00 -13.57
C MET A 585 -9.94 4.64 -13.22
N VAL A 586 -11.03 3.93 -13.54
CA VAL A 586 -12.40 4.28 -13.14
C VAL A 586 -12.87 3.26 -12.12
N VAL A 587 -13.16 3.72 -10.90
CA VAL A 587 -13.58 2.86 -9.78
C VAL A 587 -15.07 2.99 -9.59
N THR A 588 -15.80 1.88 -9.71
CA THR A 588 -17.26 1.85 -9.64
C THR A 588 -17.77 1.02 -8.47
N SER A 589 -19.03 1.24 -8.08
CA SER A 589 -19.64 0.59 -6.91
C SER A 589 -20.11 -0.84 -7.16
N SER A 590 -20.25 -1.29 -8.41
CA SER A 590 -20.70 -2.64 -8.75
C SER A 590 -20.20 -3.11 -10.13
N ILE A 591 -20.27 -4.43 -10.36
CA ILE A 591 -19.91 -5.03 -11.66
C ILE A 591 -20.77 -4.49 -12.79
N LEU A 592 -22.08 -4.37 -12.59
CA LEU A 592 -22.99 -3.82 -13.62
C LEU A 592 -22.65 -2.39 -13.99
N ARG A 593 -22.32 -1.55 -12.99
CA ARG A 593 -21.85 -0.18 -13.25
C ARG A 593 -20.51 -0.17 -14.00
N ALA A 594 -19.59 -1.05 -13.65
CA ALA A 594 -18.32 -1.16 -14.37
C ALA A 594 -18.54 -1.50 -15.85
N ILE A 595 -19.43 -2.44 -16.15
CA ILE A 595 -19.79 -2.82 -17.52
C ILE A 595 -20.45 -1.64 -18.25
N SER A 596 -21.38 -0.93 -17.60
CA SER A 596 -22.06 0.24 -18.19
C SER A 596 -21.07 1.37 -18.50
N PHE A 597 -20.19 1.73 -17.55
CA PHE A 597 -19.14 2.73 -17.78
C PHE A 597 -18.18 2.31 -18.91
N TYR A 598 -17.81 1.03 -18.98
CA TYR A 598 -16.95 0.54 -20.05
C TYR A 598 -17.56 0.79 -21.44
N TYR A 599 -18.82 0.41 -21.65
CA TYR A 599 -19.48 0.59 -22.94
C TYR A 599 -19.67 2.07 -23.30
N GLU A 600 -20.04 2.93 -22.33
CA GLU A 600 -20.18 4.37 -22.57
C GLU A 600 -18.82 5.03 -22.86
N ILE A 601 -17.75 4.66 -22.15
CA ILE A 601 -16.41 5.16 -22.41
C ILE A 601 -15.92 4.73 -23.80
N GLU A 602 -16.10 3.47 -24.19
CA GLU A 602 -15.72 2.95 -25.53
C GLU A 602 -16.51 3.69 -26.63
N ALA A 603 -17.82 3.95 -26.42
CA ALA A 603 -18.64 4.71 -27.36
C ALA A 603 -18.13 6.15 -27.51
N LEU A 604 -17.85 6.84 -26.40
CA LEU A 604 -17.34 8.21 -26.42
C LEU A 604 -15.92 8.32 -26.99
N LEU A 605 -15.03 7.33 -26.73
CA LEU A 605 -13.71 7.27 -27.37
C LEU A 605 -13.85 7.11 -28.88
N LYS A 606 -14.79 6.29 -29.36
CA LYS A 606 -15.08 6.10 -30.78
C LYS A 606 -15.67 7.36 -31.42
N GLU A 607 -16.65 8.01 -30.78
CA GLU A 607 -17.22 9.30 -31.22
C GLU A 607 -16.12 10.37 -31.38
N ARG A 608 -15.17 10.40 -30.44
CA ARG A 608 -14.00 11.32 -30.46
C ARG A 608 -12.92 10.91 -31.45
N LYS A 609 -13.05 9.77 -32.12
CA LYS A 609 -12.00 9.17 -32.98
C LYS A 609 -10.66 9.01 -32.25
N SER A 610 -10.71 8.69 -30.95
CA SER A 610 -9.53 8.45 -30.14
C SER A 610 -8.83 7.15 -30.57
N PRO A 611 -7.48 7.09 -30.65
CA PRO A 611 -6.76 5.84 -30.91
C PRO A 611 -6.75 4.89 -29.72
N TYR A 612 -7.23 5.34 -28.58
CA TYR A 612 -7.16 4.61 -27.32
C TYR A 612 -8.43 3.83 -27.01
N ARG A 613 -8.29 2.83 -26.12
CA ARG A 613 -9.35 1.91 -25.72
C ARG A 613 -9.39 1.74 -24.20
N ALA A 614 -10.52 1.24 -23.72
CA ALA A 614 -10.74 0.85 -22.34
C ALA A 614 -10.60 -0.67 -22.13
N ILE A 615 -10.40 -1.06 -20.87
CA ILE A 615 -10.48 -2.44 -20.36
C ILE A 615 -11.45 -2.44 -19.19
N VAL A 616 -12.31 -3.48 -19.07
CA VAL A 616 -13.10 -3.70 -17.86
C VAL A 616 -12.51 -4.87 -17.05
N ALA A 617 -12.51 -4.74 -15.72
CA ALA A 617 -12.00 -5.77 -14.82
C ALA A 617 -12.93 -6.04 -13.63
N PHE A 618 -13.36 -7.30 -13.48
CA PHE A 618 -14.17 -7.78 -12.37
C PHE A 618 -13.98 -9.28 -12.19
N SER A 619 -14.41 -9.85 -11.07
CA SER A 619 -14.30 -11.29 -10.79
C SER A 619 -15.62 -12.00 -10.99
N GLY A 620 -15.57 -13.22 -11.53
CA GLY A 620 -16.73 -14.07 -11.77
C GLY A 620 -17.49 -13.73 -13.06
N SER A 621 -18.76 -14.14 -13.14
CA SER A 621 -19.67 -13.85 -14.24
C SER A 621 -20.86 -13.00 -13.77
N LYS A 622 -21.46 -12.23 -14.66
CA LYS A 622 -22.64 -11.40 -14.37
C LYS A 622 -23.60 -11.41 -15.56
N GLU A 623 -24.88 -11.40 -15.29
CA GLU A 623 -25.88 -11.26 -16.33
C GLU A 623 -25.89 -9.84 -16.91
N TRP A 624 -25.76 -9.73 -18.23
CA TRP A 624 -25.80 -8.50 -19.00
C TRP A 624 -26.57 -8.74 -20.31
N ASN A 625 -27.65 -7.99 -20.53
CA ASN A 625 -28.54 -8.13 -21.69
C ASN A 625 -29.00 -9.59 -21.92
N GLY A 626 -29.40 -10.29 -20.85
CA GLY A 626 -29.89 -11.67 -20.89
C GLY A 626 -28.82 -12.76 -21.12
N LYS A 627 -27.53 -12.39 -21.04
CA LYS A 627 -26.39 -13.35 -21.15
C LYS A 627 -25.45 -13.27 -19.97
N GLN A 628 -24.97 -14.41 -19.51
CA GLN A 628 -23.86 -14.44 -18.54
C GLN A 628 -22.57 -14.07 -19.24
N VAL A 629 -21.91 -13.01 -18.78
CA VAL A 629 -20.66 -12.50 -19.34
C VAL A 629 -19.56 -12.45 -18.28
N THR A 630 -18.33 -12.74 -18.70
CA THR A 630 -17.12 -12.54 -17.90
C THR A 630 -16.33 -11.32 -18.42
N GLU A 631 -15.34 -10.85 -17.66
CA GLU A 631 -14.46 -9.80 -18.14
C GLU A 631 -13.70 -10.21 -19.44
N ALA A 632 -13.36 -11.50 -19.58
CA ALA A 632 -12.70 -12.01 -20.78
C ALA A 632 -13.59 -11.93 -22.02
N ASP A 633 -14.89 -12.22 -21.88
CA ASP A 633 -15.87 -12.14 -22.98
C ASP A 633 -16.03 -10.69 -23.47
N ILE A 634 -16.04 -9.72 -22.54
CA ILE A 634 -16.21 -8.29 -22.87
C ILE A 634 -14.92 -7.71 -23.47
N ASN A 635 -13.78 -8.01 -22.90
CA ASN A 635 -12.49 -7.49 -23.37
C ASN A 635 -11.97 -8.16 -24.65
N GLY A 636 -12.41 -9.41 -24.95
CA GLY A 636 -11.95 -10.20 -26.08
C GLY A 636 -10.56 -10.83 -25.92
N PHE A 637 -10.06 -10.93 -24.67
CA PHE A 637 -8.79 -11.59 -24.32
C PHE A 637 -8.85 -12.15 -22.87
N PRO A 638 -7.96 -13.12 -22.51
CA PRO A 638 -7.97 -13.77 -21.21
C PRO A 638 -7.76 -12.79 -20.03
N SER A 639 -8.42 -13.06 -18.90
CA SER A 639 -8.34 -12.23 -17.66
C SER A 639 -6.93 -12.05 -17.12
N LYS A 640 -6.02 -13.00 -17.32
CA LYS A 640 -4.62 -12.93 -16.92
C LYS A 640 -3.82 -11.88 -17.69
N ASP A 641 -4.26 -11.51 -18.89
CA ASP A 641 -3.56 -10.59 -19.78
C ASP A 641 -3.95 -9.11 -19.51
N ILE A 642 -4.90 -8.84 -18.59
CA ILE A 642 -5.39 -7.49 -18.30
C ILE A 642 -4.27 -6.56 -17.83
N GLU A 643 -3.41 -7.01 -16.90
CA GLU A 643 -2.32 -6.19 -16.35
C GLU A 643 -1.28 -5.86 -17.42
N GLU A 644 -0.96 -6.82 -18.29
CA GLU A 644 -0.02 -6.63 -19.39
C GLU A 644 -0.59 -5.66 -20.42
N ASN A 645 -1.82 -5.91 -20.89
CA ASN A 645 -2.47 -5.09 -21.91
C ASN A 645 -2.67 -3.65 -21.41
N MET A 646 -2.97 -3.45 -20.12
CA MET A 646 -3.08 -2.11 -19.54
C MET A 646 -1.75 -1.35 -19.49
N GLY A 647 -0.61 -2.03 -19.60
CA GLY A 647 0.72 -1.44 -19.74
C GLY A 647 1.03 -0.95 -21.14
N GLU A 648 0.28 -1.33 -22.17
CA GLU A 648 0.57 -1.09 -23.59
C GLU A 648 -0.58 -0.39 -24.31
N ASP A 649 -0.28 0.28 -25.43
CA ASP A 649 -1.29 0.84 -26.32
C ASP A 649 -2.00 -0.29 -27.11
N PRO A 650 -3.29 -0.12 -27.38
CA PRO A 650 -4.09 1.10 -27.29
C PRO A 650 -4.79 1.31 -25.94
N TYR A 651 -4.59 0.45 -24.95
CA TYR A 651 -5.37 0.49 -23.71
C TYR A 651 -4.87 1.56 -22.74
N ARG A 652 -5.75 2.50 -22.36
CA ARG A 652 -5.41 3.65 -21.52
C ARG A 652 -6.32 3.85 -20.33
N ILE A 653 -7.53 3.28 -20.34
CA ILE A 653 -8.52 3.43 -19.26
C ILE A 653 -8.90 2.05 -18.74
N LEU A 654 -8.74 1.83 -17.44
CA LEU A 654 -9.14 0.59 -16.74
C LEU A 654 -10.39 0.87 -15.90
N VAL A 655 -11.50 0.19 -16.22
CA VAL A 655 -12.75 0.30 -15.46
C VAL A 655 -12.89 -0.88 -14.52
N VAL A 656 -13.04 -0.62 -13.22
CA VAL A 656 -13.03 -1.68 -12.19
C VAL A 656 -14.24 -1.57 -11.25
N ALA A 657 -14.71 -2.71 -10.74
CA ALA A 657 -15.61 -2.75 -9.60
C ALA A 657 -14.81 -2.91 -8.29
N ASP A 658 -14.50 -4.15 -7.87
CA ASP A 658 -13.67 -4.42 -6.68
C ASP A 658 -12.25 -4.90 -7.03
N LYS A 659 -12.12 -5.58 -8.18
CA LYS A 659 -10.84 -6.07 -8.68
C LYS A 659 -9.88 -4.91 -8.93
N PHE A 660 -8.60 -5.07 -8.58
CA PHE A 660 -7.51 -4.09 -8.73
C PHE A 660 -7.60 -2.81 -7.86
N GLN A 661 -8.63 -2.63 -7.05
CA GLN A 661 -8.63 -1.55 -6.05
C GLN A 661 -7.55 -1.75 -4.97
N THR A 662 -7.16 -2.99 -4.74
CA THR A 662 -6.03 -3.37 -3.89
C THR A 662 -5.06 -4.24 -4.69
N GLY A 663 -3.75 -4.20 -4.40
CA GLY A 663 -2.71 -5.07 -5.01
C GLY A 663 -2.34 -4.78 -6.47
N TYR A 664 -2.92 -3.79 -7.15
CA TYR A 664 -2.54 -3.41 -8.52
C TYR A 664 -1.33 -2.48 -8.51
N ASP A 665 -0.30 -2.82 -9.26
CA ASP A 665 0.95 -2.06 -9.35
C ASP A 665 1.22 -1.61 -10.78
N GLN A 666 0.83 -0.35 -11.10
CA GLN A 666 1.02 0.26 -12.40
C GLN A 666 1.58 1.68 -12.27
N PRO A 667 2.89 1.90 -12.43
CA PRO A 667 3.52 3.22 -12.31
C PRO A 667 2.99 4.26 -13.30
N LEU A 668 2.47 3.83 -14.46
CA LEU A 668 1.88 4.72 -15.46
C LEU A 668 0.48 5.22 -15.09
N LEU A 669 -0.12 4.69 -14.02
CA LEU A 669 -1.44 5.12 -13.56
C LEU A 669 -1.35 6.54 -13.01
N HIS A 670 -1.97 7.49 -13.71
CA HIS A 670 -1.88 8.92 -13.44
C HIS A 670 -3.17 9.49 -12.85
N SER A 671 -4.33 9.07 -13.37
CA SER A 671 -5.62 9.63 -12.98
C SER A 671 -6.55 8.54 -12.44
N MET A 672 -7.36 8.89 -11.44
CA MET A 672 -8.42 8.04 -10.92
C MET A 672 -9.75 8.78 -10.91
N TYR A 673 -10.79 8.10 -11.37
CA TYR A 673 -12.16 8.57 -11.43
C TYR A 673 -13.01 7.69 -10.51
N VAL A 674 -13.54 8.29 -9.45
CA VAL A 674 -14.18 7.54 -8.36
C VAL A 674 -15.69 7.72 -8.42
N ASP A 675 -16.43 6.63 -8.67
CA ASP A 675 -17.89 6.55 -8.64
C ASP A 675 -18.34 5.48 -7.63
N LYS A 676 -17.78 5.57 -6.44
CA LYS A 676 -18.01 4.65 -5.34
C LYS A 676 -17.81 5.34 -4.01
N GLU A 677 -18.57 4.94 -2.99
CA GLU A 677 -18.30 5.38 -1.64
C GLU A 677 -16.98 4.78 -1.13
N LEU A 678 -16.09 5.67 -0.70
CA LEU A 678 -14.80 5.32 -0.10
C LEU A 678 -14.73 5.88 1.33
N SER A 679 -14.29 5.06 2.28
CA SER A 679 -14.07 5.46 3.66
C SER A 679 -12.90 4.71 4.30
N ASP A 680 -12.26 5.31 5.29
CA ASP A 680 -11.19 4.72 6.11
C ASP A 680 -10.13 4.00 5.27
N VAL A 681 -9.88 2.73 5.59
CA VAL A 681 -8.90 1.86 4.92
C VAL A 681 -9.15 1.75 3.41
N ALA A 682 -10.43 1.63 2.98
CA ALA A 682 -10.76 1.48 1.57
C ALA A 682 -10.39 2.73 0.75
N ALA A 683 -10.56 3.94 1.32
CA ALA A 683 -10.14 5.18 0.68
C ALA A 683 -8.63 5.22 0.45
N VAL A 684 -7.85 4.94 1.50
CA VAL A 684 -6.38 4.94 1.41
C VAL A 684 -5.88 3.87 0.45
N GLN A 685 -6.41 2.65 0.50
CA GLN A 685 -5.97 1.55 -0.36
C GLN A 685 -6.27 1.80 -1.84
N THR A 686 -7.47 2.29 -2.14
CA THR A 686 -7.88 2.56 -3.52
C THR A 686 -7.09 3.71 -4.11
N LEU A 687 -7.06 4.87 -3.45
CA LEU A 687 -6.38 6.06 -3.96
C LEU A 687 -4.86 5.88 -4.01
N SER A 688 -4.27 5.09 -3.10
CA SER A 688 -2.84 4.77 -3.13
C SER A 688 -2.41 3.92 -4.34
N ARG A 689 -3.31 3.48 -5.22
CA ARG A 689 -2.91 2.92 -6.53
C ARG A 689 -2.24 3.96 -7.41
N LEU A 690 -2.56 5.25 -7.22
CA LEU A 690 -1.93 6.36 -7.92
C LEU A 690 -0.54 6.74 -7.38
N ASN A 691 -0.19 6.36 -6.17
CA ASN A 691 0.99 6.86 -5.47
C ASN A 691 2.33 6.33 -6.01
N ARG A 692 2.31 5.38 -6.95
CA ARG A 692 3.53 4.81 -7.55
C ARG A 692 4.30 5.87 -8.32
N CYS A 693 5.59 6.00 -8.00
CA CYS A 693 6.50 6.89 -8.70
C CYS A 693 6.93 6.34 -10.06
N HIS A 694 7.18 7.24 -10.98
CA HIS A 694 7.80 6.98 -12.26
C HIS A 694 8.70 8.17 -12.63
N PRO A 695 9.87 8.00 -13.27
CA PRO A 695 10.80 9.10 -13.56
C PRO A 695 10.17 10.30 -14.26
N LEU A 696 9.13 10.08 -15.06
CA LEU A 696 8.40 11.13 -15.81
C LEU A 696 7.09 11.56 -15.14
N LYS A 697 6.72 11.01 -13.99
CA LYS A 697 5.49 11.33 -13.27
C LYS A 697 5.74 12.45 -12.27
N ARG A 698 5.03 13.57 -12.40
CA ARG A 698 5.19 14.76 -11.55
C ARG A 698 3.98 15.05 -10.67
N ASP A 699 2.82 14.55 -11.07
CA ASP A 699 1.54 14.76 -10.41
C ASP A 699 0.60 13.58 -10.61
N THR A 700 -0.55 13.63 -9.92
CA THR A 700 -1.68 12.70 -10.06
C THR A 700 -2.97 13.48 -9.99
N PHE A 701 -4.05 12.99 -10.60
CA PHE A 701 -5.39 13.57 -10.51
C PHE A 701 -6.40 12.57 -9.96
N VAL A 702 -7.24 13.04 -9.03
CA VAL A 702 -8.43 12.33 -8.58
C VAL A 702 -9.66 13.17 -8.90
N LEU A 703 -10.61 12.61 -9.63
CA LEU A 703 -11.94 13.16 -9.81
C LEU A 703 -12.95 12.24 -9.12
N ASP A 704 -13.65 12.77 -8.15
CA ASP A 704 -14.58 12.01 -7.31
C ASP A 704 -16.02 12.49 -7.52
N PHE A 705 -16.91 11.55 -7.89
CA PHE A 705 -18.33 11.80 -8.13
C PHE A 705 -19.20 11.42 -6.93
N TYR A 706 -18.61 10.91 -5.85
CA TYR A 706 -19.38 10.33 -4.75
C TYR A 706 -19.02 10.87 -3.37
N ASN A 707 -17.72 11.09 -3.09
CA ASN A 707 -17.24 11.37 -1.75
C ASN A 707 -16.98 12.86 -1.52
N ASP A 708 -17.19 13.27 -0.27
CA ASP A 708 -16.84 14.58 0.24
C ASP A 708 -15.36 14.65 0.62
N THR A 709 -14.73 15.81 0.40
CA THR A 709 -13.31 16.04 0.71
C THR A 709 -12.98 15.84 2.18
N ASP A 710 -13.86 16.21 3.10
CA ASP A 710 -13.63 16.09 4.54
C ASP A 710 -13.64 14.64 5.01
N LYS A 711 -14.48 13.79 4.39
CA LYS A 711 -14.51 12.35 4.64
C LYS A 711 -13.21 11.68 4.18
N ILE A 712 -12.71 12.06 3.01
CA ILE A 712 -11.44 11.57 2.48
C ILE A 712 -10.26 12.07 3.33
N GLN A 713 -10.25 13.35 3.71
CA GLN A 713 -9.25 13.92 4.60
C GLN A 713 -9.15 13.14 5.92
N LYS A 714 -10.28 12.91 6.60
CA LYS A 714 -10.33 12.12 7.85
C LYS A 714 -9.81 10.69 7.64
N SER A 715 -10.16 10.06 6.51
CA SER A 715 -9.69 8.70 6.20
C SER A 715 -8.17 8.63 6.04
N PHE A 716 -7.57 9.61 5.35
CA PHE A 716 -6.11 9.67 5.16
C PHE A 716 -5.37 10.14 6.41
N GLN A 717 -5.92 11.12 7.15
CA GLN A 717 -5.33 11.65 8.38
C GLN A 717 -5.01 10.54 9.38
N ARG A 718 -5.89 9.55 9.48
CA ARG A 718 -5.74 8.40 10.38
C ARG A 718 -4.45 7.60 10.13
N PHE A 719 -3.95 7.55 8.90
CA PHE A 719 -2.80 6.75 8.50
C PHE A 719 -1.64 7.59 7.96
N TYR A 720 -1.74 8.91 8.07
CA TYR A 720 -0.72 9.84 7.55
C TYR A 720 0.58 9.75 8.32
N LYS A 721 0.48 9.65 9.65
CA LYS A 721 1.59 9.45 10.57
C LYS A 721 1.37 8.15 11.38
N THR A 722 1.79 8.11 12.65
CA THR A 722 1.62 6.94 13.51
C THR A 722 0.15 6.76 13.91
N THR A 723 -0.36 5.54 13.81
CA THR A 723 -1.69 5.17 14.33
C THR A 723 -1.52 4.47 15.67
N ILE A 724 -2.09 5.04 16.74
CA ILE A 724 -1.99 4.57 18.11
C ILE A 724 -3.36 4.09 18.58
N LEU A 725 -3.43 2.89 19.17
CA LEU A 725 -4.65 2.46 19.87
C LEU A 725 -4.68 3.10 21.25
N SER A 726 -5.77 3.80 21.58
CA SER A 726 -5.88 4.58 22.81
C SER A 726 -6.06 3.72 24.07
N ASP A 727 -6.65 2.53 23.93
CA ASP A 727 -6.90 1.59 25.03
C ASP A 727 -7.23 0.19 24.51
N GLU A 728 -7.27 -0.81 25.41
CA GLU A 728 -7.66 -2.18 25.08
C GLU A 728 -9.19 -2.35 25.06
N ALA A 729 -9.66 -3.34 24.30
CA ALA A 729 -11.07 -3.71 24.29
C ALA A 729 -11.47 -4.41 25.59
N ASP A 730 -12.56 -3.94 26.20
CA ASP A 730 -13.07 -4.47 27.49
C ASP A 730 -13.84 -5.80 27.28
N PRO A 731 -13.33 -6.94 27.81
CA PRO A 731 -14.02 -8.23 27.68
C PRO A 731 -15.38 -8.28 28.43
N ASN A 732 -15.57 -7.47 29.47
CA ASN A 732 -16.81 -7.49 30.27
C ASN A 732 -18.04 -7.07 29.46
N LYS A 733 -17.83 -6.33 28.38
CA LYS A 733 -18.91 -5.96 27.45
C LYS A 733 -19.57 -7.16 26.75
N LEU A 734 -18.93 -8.33 26.70
CA LEU A 734 -19.60 -9.57 26.25
C LEU A 734 -20.68 -10.01 27.20
N ASN A 735 -20.46 -9.86 28.52
CA ASN A 735 -21.49 -10.14 29.54
C ASN A 735 -22.70 -9.21 29.35
N ASP A 736 -22.48 -7.91 29.16
CA ASP A 736 -23.56 -6.96 28.90
C ASP A 736 -24.41 -7.35 27.66
N GLN A 737 -23.78 -7.94 26.66
CA GLN A 737 -24.49 -8.41 25.44
C GLN A 737 -25.24 -9.72 25.68
N THR A 738 -24.65 -10.67 26.38
CA THR A 738 -25.37 -11.91 26.77
C THR A 738 -26.56 -11.61 27.63
N ASP A 739 -26.40 -10.75 28.67
CA ASP A 739 -27.48 -10.31 29.54
C ASP A 739 -28.62 -9.61 28.76
N GLU A 740 -28.24 -8.80 27.72
CA GLU A 740 -29.25 -8.14 26.87
C GLU A 740 -30.02 -9.13 26.00
N ILE A 741 -29.35 -10.18 25.47
CA ILE A 741 -30.01 -11.21 24.64
C ILE A 741 -30.87 -12.10 25.52
N GLU A 742 -30.43 -12.48 26.73
CA GLU A 742 -31.15 -13.34 27.68
C GLU A 742 -32.47 -12.74 28.14
N LYS A 743 -32.59 -11.39 28.23
CA LYS A 743 -33.86 -10.70 28.57
C LYS A 743 -35.02 -11.10 27.65
N TYR A 744 -34.73 -11.51 26.42
CA TYR A 744 -35.73 -11.88 25.43
C TYR A 744 -36.19 -13.34 25.56
N ASN A 745 -35.56 -14.17 26.37
CA ASN A 745 -35.89 -15.58 26.62
C ASN A 745 -36.14 -16.42 25.35
N ILE A 746 -35.34 -16.17 24.29
CA ILE A 746 -35.51 -16.87 22.99
C ILE A 746 -34.91 -18.27 22.97
N TYR A 747 -34.04 -18.62 23.91
CA TYR A 747 -33.42 -19.94 24.07
C TYR A 747 -33.32 -20.32 25.57
N THR A 748 -32.99 -21.58 25.83
CA THR A 748 -32.65 -22.06 27.17
C THR A 748 -31.23 -22.60 27.20
N GLU A 749 -30.62 -22.64 28.38
CA GLU A 749 -29.25 -23.17 28.55
C GLU A 749 -29.16 -24.63 28.13
N GLU A 750 -30.21 -25.45 28.40
CA GLU A 750 -30.27 -26.83 27.92
C GLU A 750 -30.24 -26.94 26.37
N GLU A 751 -30.95 -26.07 25.67
CA GLU A 751 -30.99 -26.06 24.22
C GLU A 751 -29.60 -25.66 23.62
N VAL A 752 -28.91 -24.71 24.29
CA VAL A 752 -27.55 -24.33 23.93
C VAL A 752 -26.59 -25.50 24.12
N ARG A 753 -26.69 -26.21 25.25
CA ARG A 753 -25.85 -27.38 25.60
C ARG A 753 -26.12 -28.57 24.67
N ASP A 754 -27.40 -28.92 24.43
CA ASP A 754 -27.82 -30.03 23.56
C ASP A 754 -27.35 -29.79 22.10
N LEU A 755 -27.53 -28.55 21.61
CA LEU A 755 -27.06 -28.18 20.29
C LEU A 755 -25.54 -28.32 20.17
N ASN A 756 -24.77 -27.79 21.14
CA ASN A 756 -23.31 -27.87 21.12
C ASN A 756 -22.83 -29.32 21.19
N THR A 757 -23.46 -30.15 22.05
CA THR A 757 -23.12 -31.57 22.15
C THR A 757 -23.31 -32.27 20.77
N LYS A 758 -24.43 -32.06 20.12
CA LYS A 758 -24.73 -32.65 18.80
C LYS A 758 -23.83 -32.08 17.71
N TYR A 759 -23.63 -30.77 17.68
CA TYR A 759 -22.81 -30.07 16.69
C TYR A 759 -21.35 -30.55 16.72
N TRP A 760 -20.77 -30.64 17.92
CA TRP A 760 -19.37 -31.06 18.08
C TRP A 760 -19.17 -32.57 17.96
N ASN A 761 -20.26 -33.36 17.95
CA ASN A 761 -20.27 -34.78 17.63
C ASN A 761 -20.45 -35.05 16.13
N GLY A 762 -20.44 -34.00 15.29
CA GLY A 762 -20.54 -34.15 13.85
C GLY A 762 -21.93 -34.59 13.33
N VAL A 763 -22.97 -34.32 14.12
CA VAL A 763 -24.36 -34.61 13.75
C VAL A 763 -24.77 -33.70 12.59
N GLU A 764 -25.47 -34.25 11.59
CA GLU A 764 -25.92 -33.50 10.42
C GLU A 764 -26.86 -32.34 10.78
N ARG A 765 -26.83 -31.28 10.01
CA ARG A 765 -27.58 -30.04 10.26
C ARG A 765 -29.08 -30.24 10.43
N GLU A 766 -29.65 -31.20 9.74
CA GLU A 766 -31.07 -31.54 9.82
C GLU A 766 -31.53 -31.97 11.21
N GLN A 767 -30.63 -32.52 12.04
CA GLN A 767 -30.91 -32.90 13.42
C GLN A 767 -30.68 -31.76 14.41
N LEU A 768 -29.96 -30.69 14.02
CA LEU A 768 -29.75 -29.46 14.81
C LEU A 768 -30.89 -28.46 14.61
N ASP A 769 -31.51 -28.50 13.45
CA ASP A 769 -32.58 -27.61 13.02
C ASP A 769 -33.79 -27.57 13.97
N PRO A 770 -34.28 -28.70 14.53
CA PRO A 770 -35.40 -28.68 15.48
C PRO A 770 -35.11 -27.85 16.75
N ILE A 771 -33.84 -27.83 17.23
CA ILE A 771 -33.45 -27.07 18.42
C ILE A 771 -33.49 -25.57 18.08
N ILE A 772 -32.88 -25.19 16.97
CA ILE A 772 -32.86 -23.79 16.51
C ILE A 772 -34.26 -23.27 16.18
N ASN A 773 -35.12 -24.09 15.59
CA ASN A 773 -36.49 -23.70 15.24
C ASN A 773 -37.32 -23.27 16.47
N LYS A 774 -37.13 -23.89 17.64
CA LYS A 774 -37.78 -23.46 18.88
C LYS A 774 -37.44 -22.01 19.25
N SER A 775 -36.18 -21.64 19.11
CA SER A 775 -35.73 -20.25 19.32
C SER A 775 -36.27 -19.29 18.28
N VAL A 776 -36.36 -19.71 17.03
CA VAL A 776 -36.96 -18.89 15.96
C VAL A 776 -38.46 -18.66 16.24
N GLU A 777 -39.20 -19.65 16.75
CA GLU A 777 -40.60 -19.49 17.10
C GLU A 777 -40.77 -18.51 18.28
N ARG A 778 -39.96 -18.64 19.33
CA ARG A 778 -40.01 -17.69 20.45
C ARG A 778 -39.63 -16.28 20.01
N PHE A 779 -38.64 -16.16 19.15
CA PHE A 779 -38.24 -14.87 18.56
C PHE A 779 -39.38 -14.20 17.79
N LYS A 780 -40.18 -14.98 17.04
CA LYS A 780 -41.36 -14.46 16.30
C LYS A 780 -42.46 -13.94 17.20
N LEU A 781 -42.53 -14.39 18.46
CA LEU A 781 -43.50 -13.92 19.42
C LEU A 781 -43.13 -12.58 20.09
N LEU A 782 -41.89 -12.12 19.93
CA LEU A 782 -41.44 -10.80 20.42
C LEU A 782 -42.08 -9.68 19.58
N ASP A 783 -42.29 -8.53 20.19
CA ASP A 783 -42.62 -7.31 19.45
C ASP A 783 -41.49 -6.89 18.52
N GLU A 784 -41.80 -6.13 17.49
CA GLU A 784 -40.88 -5.80 16.41
C GLU A 784 -39.60 -5.08 16.90
N ASN A 785 -39.74 -4.18 17.87
CA ASN A 785 -38.59 -3.47 18.45
C ASN A 785 -37.66 -4.42 19.21
N SER A 786 -38.23 -5.36 19.97
CA SER A 786 -37.49 -6.42 20.66
C SER A 786 -36.79 -7.36 19.71
N GLN A 787 -37.45 -7.72 18.60
CA GLN A 787 -36.83 -8.54 17.54
C GLN A 787 -35.59 -7.84 16.92
N ILE A 788 -35.70 -6.53 16.61
CA ILE A 788 -34.61 -5.72 16.05
C ILE A 788 -33.42 -5.66 17.00
N LYS A 789 -33.68 -5.34 18.29
CA LYS A 789 -32.63 -5.23 19.31
C LYS A 789 -31.95 -6.58 19.57
N CYS A 790 -32.73 -7.63 19.77
CA CYS A 790 -32.21 -8.99 19.98
C CYS A 790 -31.32 -9.46 18.81
N LYS A 791 -31.80 -9.34 17.58
CA LYS A 791 -31.01 -9.71 16.38
C LYS A 791 -29.74 -8.86 16.24
N SER A 792 -29.79 -7.58 16.59
CA SER A 792 -28.63 -6.67 16.60
C SER A 792 -27.59 -7.09 17.65
N SER A 793 -28.02 -7.44 18.86
CA SER A 793 -27.14 -7.89 19.94
C SER A 793 -26.48 -9.24 19.61
N ILE A 794 -27.22 -10.19 19.02
CA ILE A 794 -26.65 -11.45 18.51
C ILE A 794 -25.56 -11.18 17.45
N LYS A 795 -25.82 -10.33 16.48
CA LYS A 795 -24.82 -9.95 15.47
C LYS A 795 -23.61 -9.25 16.09
N GLY A 796 -23.83 -8.41 17.12
CA GLY A 796 -22.78 -7.75 17.89
C GLY A 796 -21.87 -8.76 18.60
N PHE A 797 -22.45 -9.72 19.30
CA PHE A 797 -21.72 -10.80 19.96
C PHE A 797 -20.86 -11.61 18.98
N LEU A 798 -21.44 -12.07 17.88
CA LEU A 798 -20.76 -12.85 16.84
C LEU A 798 -19.58 -12.09 16.20
N ARG A 799 -19.61 -10.77 16.18
CA ARG A 799 -18.52 -9.94 15.66
C ARG A 799 -17.40 -9.74 16.70
N TYR A 800 -17.75 -9.63 17.98
CA TYR A 800 -16.83 -9.24 19.05
C TYR A 800 -16.14 -10.44 19.69
N TYR A 801 -16.89 -11.51 20.01
CA TYR A 801 -16.38 -12.69 20.71
C TYR A 801 -15.13 -13.30 20.05
N PRO A 802 -15.08 -13.59 18.72
CA PRO A 802 -13.89 -14.20 18.13
C PRO A 802 -12.62 -13.36 18.27
N PHE A 803 -12.80 -12.04 18.40
CA PHE A 803 -11.67 -11.12 18.62
C PHE A 803 -11.19 -11.19 20.06
N ILE A 804 -12.10 -11.08 21.02
CA ILE A 804 -11.76 -11.18 22.46
C ILE A 804 -11.10 -12.53 22.74
N ALA A 805 -11.63 -13.62 22.22
CA ALA A 805 -11.06 -14.96 22.37
C ALA A 805 -9.61 -15.07 21.85
N ALA A 806 -9.23 -14.27 20.85
CA ALA A 806 -7.86 -14.27 20.31
C ALA A 806 -6.86 -13.44 21.13
N VAL A 807 -7.32 -12.40 21.83
CA VAL A 807 -6.43 -11.44 22.53
C VAL A 807 -6.40 -11.60 24.05
N THR A 808 -7.45 -12.17 24.66
CA THR A 808 -7.53 -12.32 26.12
C THR A 808 -7.06 -13.71 26.57
N PRO A 809 -6.39 -13.81 27.75
CA PRO A 809 -6.00 -15.09 28.30
C PRO A 809 -7.19 -15.92 28.82
N TYR A 810 -8.34 -15.28 29.04
CA TYR A 810 -9.53 -15.89 29.62
C TYR A 810 -10.69 -15.85 28.63
N CYS A 811 -11.25 -17.02 28.31
CA CYS A 811 -12.50 -17.18 27.58
C CYS A 811 -13.43 -18.11 28.33
N SER A 812 -14.70 -17.72 28.45
CA SER A 812 -15.74 -18.57 29.06
C SER A 812 -16.17 -19.66 28.06
N LYS A 813 -16.36 -20.91 28.57
CA LYS A 813 -16.96 -22.00 27.79
C LYS A 813 -18.37 -21.65 27.34
N GLU A 814 -19.10 -20.92 28.14
CA GLU A 814 -20.45 -20.42 27.84
C GLU A 814 -20.45 -19.51 26.62
N TRP A 815 -19.49 -18.57 26.54
CA TRP A 815 -19.38 -17.72 25.36
C TRP A 815 -19.07 -18.50 24.07
N GLU A 816 -18.27 -19.59 24.13
CA GLU A 816 -18.01 -20.44 22.97
C GLU A 816 -19.27 -21.21 22.55
N MET A 817 -19.99 -21.76 23.51
CA MET A 817 -21.25 -22.42 23.23
C MET A 817 -22.30 -21.47 22.65
N LEU A 818 -22.41 -20.26 23.19
CA LEU A 818 -23.29 -19.21 22.68
C LEU A 818 -22.85 -18.75 21.28
N ASN A 819 -21.56 -18.62 21.02
CA ASN A 819 -21.06 -18.27 19.68
C ASN A 819 -21.49 -19.30 18.62
N THR A 820 -21.35 -20.60 18.93
CA THR A 820 -21.80 -21.68 18.05
C THR A 820 -23.32 -21.64 17.84
N TYR A 821 -24.07 -21.46 18.92
CA TYR A 821 -25.52 -21.37 18.89
C TYR A 821 -26.02 -20.18 18.07
N TYR A 822 -25.52 -18.98 18.35
CA TYR A 822 -25.92 -17.76 17.66
C TYR A 822 -25.50 -17.75 16.17
N MET A 823 -24.38 -18.37 15.84
CA MET A 823 -23.94 -18.53 14.45
C MET A 823 -24.98 -19.30 13.61
N LEU A 824 -25.55 -20.36 14.17
CA LEU A 824 -26.60 -21.15 13.50
C LEU A 824 -27.96 -20.43 13.53
N LEU A 825 -28.31 -19.80 14.65
CA LEU A 825 -29.58 -19.11 14.87
C LEU A 825 -29.76 -17.91 13.96
N VAL A 826 -28.76 -17.03 13.83
CA VAL A 826 -28.86 -15.75 13.10
C VAL A 826 -29.27 -15.93 11.63
N HIS A 827 -28.88 -17.05 11.02
CA HIS A 827 -29.24 -17.37 9.63
C HIS A 827 -30.69 -17.83 9.44
N LYS A 828 -31.34 -18.30 10.53
CA LYS A 828 -32.73 -18.75 10.53
C LYS A 828 -33.71 -17.69 11.03
N LEU A 829 -33.25 -16.65 11.69
CA LEU A 829 -34.11 -15.56 12.13
C LEU A 829 -34.77 -14.88 10.93
N PRO A 830 -36.09 -14.62 10.98
CA PRO A 830 -36.83 -14.01 9.89
C PRO A 830 -36.22 -12.65 9.48
N LYS A 831 -36.39 -12.29 8.21
CA LYS A 831 -36.18 -10.90 7.79
C LYS A 831 -37.27 -10.06 8.46
N LEU A 832 -36.88 -9.08 9.23
CA LEU A 832 -37.81 -8.21 9.92
C LEU A 832 -38.50 -7.29 8.91
N LYS A 833 -39.80 -6.98 9.14
CA LYS A 833 -40.55 -6.10 8.23
C LYS A 833 -39.89 -4.74 8.03
N GLY A 834 -39.06 -4.30 8.94
CA GLY A 834 -38.28 -3.06 8.84
C GLY A 834 -36.95 -3.17 8.06
N GLU A 835 -36.63 -4.28 7.41
CA GLU A 835 -35.42 -4.40 6.60
C GLU A 835 -35.61 -3.85 5.16
N ASP A 836 -36.83 -3.64 4.67
CA ASP A 836 -37.08 -3.03 3.34
C ASP A 836 -38.44 -2.30 3.24
N PHE A 837 -38.58 -1.17 3.91
CA PHE A 837 -39.74 -0.24 3.78
C PHE A 837 -39.73 0.53 2.45
N THR A 838 -39.00 0.11 1.48
CA THR A 838 -38.80 0.77 0.20
C THR A 838 -39.02 -0.17 -1.00
N ASP A 839 -39.64 -1.33 -0.74
CA ASP A 839 -40.01 -2.27 -1.82
C ASP A 839 -41.05 -1.64 -2.78
N GLY A 840 -40.80 -1.73 -4.10
CA GLY A 840 -41.65 -1.06 -5.13
C GLY A 840 -41.37 0.44 -5.32
N LEU A 841 -40.47 1.09 -4.57
CA LEU A 841 -40.21 2.53 -4.72
C LEU A 841 -39.69 2.87 -6.12
N GLU A 842 -38.85 2.05 -6.73
CA GLU A 842 -38.27 2.31 -8.05
C GLU A 842 -39.31 2.32 -9.19
N GLU A 843 -40.44 1.62 -9.02
CA GLU A 843 -41.53 1.60 -9.95
C GLU A 843 -42.40 2.87 -9.88
N CYS A 844 -42.29 3.61 -8.77
CA CYS A 844 -43.10 4.79 -8.47
C CYS A 844 -42.44 6.12 -8.87
N ILE A 845 -41.20 6.09 -9.36
CA ILE A 845 -40.39 7.29 -9.64
C ILE A 845 -39.76 7.27 -11.03
N ASP A 846 -39.47 8.45 -11.59
CA ASP A 846 -38.62 8.57 -12.79
C ASP A 846 -37.76 9.85 -12.70
N LEU A 847 -36.63 9.87 -13.46
CA LEU A 847 -35.71 10.99 -13.55
C LEU A 847 -36.21 12.04 -14.52
N ASP A 848 -36.53 13.26 -14.03
CA ASP A 848 -36.94 14.40 -14.84
C ASP A 848 -35.74 15.20 -15.37
N GLN A 849 -34.82 15.55 -14.50
CA GLN A 849 -33.64 16.35 -14.84
C GLN A 849 -32.38 15.80 -14.15
N LEU A 850 -31.26 15.96 -14.84
CA LEU A 850 -29.94 15.56 -14.35
C LEU A 850 -28.84 16.55 -14.75
N GLN A 851 -28.00 16.94 -13.80
CA GLN A 851 -26.84 17.76 -14.05
C GLN A 851 -25.65 17.28 -13.19
N VAL A 852 -24.48 17.08 -13.79
CA VAL A 852 -23.24 16.77 -13.08
C VAL A 852 -22.32 17.98 -13.10
N THR A 853 -22.01 18.55 -11.94
CA THR A 853 -21.29 19.82 -11.79
C THR A 853 -20.04 19.66 -10.94
N LYS A 854 -18.96 20.35 -11.34
CA LYS A 854 -17.72 20.44 -10.57
C LYS A 854 -17.95 21.28 -9.31
N MET A 855 -17.67 20.72 -8.14
CA MET A 855 -17.87 21.35 -6.84
C MET A 855 -16.62 22.02 -6.31
N SER A 856 -15.50 21.31 -6.32
CA SER A 856 -14.24 21.84 -5.82
C SER A 856 -13.04 21.25 -6.57
N GLU A 857 -11.97 22.02 -6.60
CA GLU A 857 -10.64 21.54 -7.00
C GLU A 857 -9.65 22.13 -6.01
N ARG A 858 -9.11 21.30 -5.13
CA ARG A 858 -8.18 21.75 -4.08
C ARG A 858 -7.20 20.67 -3.69
N LYS A 859 -6.08 21.08 -3.13
CA LYS A 859 -5.23 20.20 -2.34
C LYS A 859 -5.93 19.89 -1.02
N ILE A 860 -6.03 18.62 -0.66
CA ILE A 860 -6.46 18.21 0.70
C ILE A 860 -5.20 18.17 1.56
N GLU A 861 -5.13 19.03 2.57
CA GLU A 861 -3.99 19.11 3.48
C GLU A 861 -4.20 18.19 4.69
N LEU A 862 -3.13 17.51 5.10
CA LEU A 862 -3.11 16.62 6.27
C LEU A 862 -2.26 17.22 7.38
N GLU A 863 -2.72 17.05 8.62
CA GLU A 863 -2.04 17.58 9.79
C GLU A 863 -0.87 16.68 10.23
N ASN A 864 0.23 17.30 10.65
CA ASN A 864 1.41 16.58 11.15
C ASN A 864 1.22 16.15 12.61
N LYS A 865 0.31 15.21 12.84
CA LYS A 865 0.03 14.64 14.17
C LYS A 865 -0.20 13.15 14.10
N ASP A 866 0.13 12.45 15.18
CA ASP A 866 -0.24 11.06 15.38
C ASP A 866 -1.76 10.98 15.57
N THR A 867 -2.36 9.86 15.20
CA THR A 867 -3.81 9.67 15.32
C THR A 867 -4.11 8.55 16.32
N GLU A 868 -4.77 8.91 17.42
CA GLU A 868 -5.34 7.94 18.33
C GLU A 868 -6.64 7.38 17.77
N VAL A 869 -6.80 6.07 17.89
CA VAL A 869 -8.01 5.35 17.49
C VAL A 869 -8.58 4.63 18.71
N ASP A 870 -9.90 4.72 18.88
CA ASP A 870 -10.58 4.01 19.94
C ASP A 870 -10.53 2.50 19.76
N PRO A 871 -10.64 1.72 20.84
CA PRO A 871 -10.83 0.28 20.80
C PRO A 871 -12.01 -0.11 19.89
N MET A 872 -12.02 -1.36 19.42
CA MET A 872 -13.08 -1.84 18.55
C MET A 872 -14.47 -1.51 19.13
N PRO A 873 -15.30 -0.69 18.44
CA PRO A 873 -16.60 -0.30 18.97
C PRO A 873 -17.50 -1.54 19.06
N MET A 874 -17.95 -1.84 20.25
CA MET A 874 -19.11 -2.71 20.44
C MET A 874 -20.35 -1.95 19.97
N GLY A 875 -21.09 -2.57 19.06
CA GLY A 875 -22.45 -2.14 18.82
C GLY A 875 -23.26 -2.37 20.11
N THR A 876 -23.18 -1.42 21.06
CA THR A 876 -24.24 -1.30 22.03
C THR A 876 -25.50 -1.04 21.25
N GLY A 877 -26.58 -1.72 21.55
CA GLY A 877 -27.90 -1.51 20.92
C GLY A 877 -28.48 -0.09 21.03
N LYS A 878 -27.66 0.92 21.34
CA LYS A 878 -27.94 2.35 21.22
C LYS A 878 -28.04 2.84 19.76
N GLY A 879 -27.66 2.01 18.78
CA GLY A 879 -28.06 2.18 17.40
C GLY A 879 -29.37 1.44 17.11
N GLY A 880 -30.36 1.57 17.96
CA GLY A 880 -31.71 1.36 17.50
C GLY A 880 -31.86 2.23 16.25
N LYS A 881 -32.19 1.65 15.08
CA LYS A 881 -32.78 2.44 14.00
C LYS A 881 -33.79 3.32 14.70
N LYS A 882 -33.67 4.65 14.59
CA LYS A 882 -34.78 5.54 14.89
C LYS A 882 -35.98 4.89 14.23
N GLU A 883 -37.12 4.91 14.90
CA GLU A 883 -38.38 4.47 14.31
C GLU A 883 -38.40 4.95 12.86
N PRO A 884 -38.76 4.09 11.90
CA PRO A 884 -38.81 4.50 10.51
C PRO A 884 -39.68 5.74 10.41
N GLU A 885 -39.11 6.86 10.01
CA GLU A 885 -39.82 8.09 9.75
C GLU A 885 -40.59 7.86 8.44
N MET A 886 -41.77 7.25 8.53
CA MET A 886 -42.66 7.05 7.38
C MET A 886 -43.15 8.41 6.85
N ALA A 887 -42.90 8.67 5.58
CA ALA A 887 -43.35 9.86 4.88
C ALA A 887 -43.92 9.49 3.53
N LYS A 888 -44.83 10.32 3.06
CA LYS A 888 -45.44 10.17 1.71
C LYS A 888 -44.41 10.37 0.63
N LEU A 889 -44.53 9.66 -0.46
CA LEU A 889 -43.60 9.73 -1.59
C LEU A 889 -43.43 11.16 -2.11
N SER A 890 -44.53 11.94 -2.16
CA SER A 890 -44.49 13.35 -2.55
C SER A 890 -43.61 14.21 -1.65
N ASP A 891 -43.69 14.02 -0.32
CA ASP A 891 -42.89 14.74 0.68
C ASP A 891 -41.42 14.36 0.60
N ILE A 892 -41.16 13.06 0.40
CA ILE A 892 -39.81 12.52 0.22
C ILE A 892 -39.16 13.10 -1.06
N LEU A 893 -39.90 13.14 -2.16
CA LEU A 893 -39.41 13.66 -3.44
C LEU A 893 -39.23 15.19 -3.38
N GLU A 894 -40.08 15.92 -2.70
CA GLU A 894 -39.93 17.37 -2.50
C GLU A 894 -38.63 17.65 -1.72
N GLN A 895 -38.39 16.99 -0.60
CA GLN A 895 -37.19 17.14 0.17
C GLN A 895 -35.93 16.66 -0.58
N PHE A 896 -36.02 15.53 -1.30
CA PHE A 896 -34.93 15.02 -2.11
C PHE A 896 -34.55 16.00 -3.23
N ASN A 897 -35.54 16.53 -3.96
CA ASN A 897 -35.31 17.48 -5.00
C ASN A 897 -34.79 18.81 -4.45
N ASP A 898 -35.27 19.29 -3.29
CA ASP A 898 -34.76 20.49 -2.62
C ASP A 898 -33.28 20.35 -2.23
N ILE A 899 -32.85 19.17 -1.70
CA ILE A 899 -31.46 18.91 -1.35
C ILE A 899 -30.58 18.78 -2.60
N HIS A 900 -31.05 18.10 -3.62
CA HIS A 900 -30.24 17.76 -4.79
C HIS A 900 -30.40 18.69 -5.98
N TRP A 901 -31.42 19.56 -6.04
CA TRP A 901 -31.66 20.46 -7.17
C TRP A 901 -31.46 21.94 -6.84
N GLN A 902 -31.73 22.37 -5.60
CA GLN A 902 -31.56 23.74 -5.15
C GLN A 902 -30.32 23.98 -4.30
N ASN A 903 -29.29 23.18 -4.44
CA ASN A 903 -28.14 23.16 -3.53
C ASN A 903 -27.44 24.52 -3.45
N ILE A 904 -27.74 25.24 -2.36
CA ILE A 904 -27.19 26.54 -2.00
C ILE A 904 -25.64 26.54 -1.98
N GLU A 905 -25.02 25.41 -1.70
CA GLU A 905 -23.54 25.31 -1.70
C GLU A 905 -22.95 25.37 -3.11
N ALA A 906 -23.57 24.77 -4.12
CA ALA A 906 -23.09 24.86 -5.52
C ALA A 906 -23.23 26.30 -6.05
N VAL A 907 -24.35 26.95 -5.72
CA VAL A 907 -24.57 28.38 -6.02
C VAL A 907 -23.56 29.24 -5.24
N LYS A 908 -23.25 28.90 -3.99
CA LYS A 908 -22.26 29.60 -3.15
C LYS A 908 -20.84 29.51 -3.71
N VAL A 909 -20.41 28.33 -4.17
CA VAL A 909 -19.08 28.14 -4.82
C VAL A 909 -18.96 29.03 -6.08
N GLN A 910 -20.03 29.11 -6.88
CA GLN A 910 -20.04 29.98 -8.06
C GLN A 910 -20.01 31.46 -7.66
N ILE A 911 -20.77 31.84 -6.65
CA ILE A 911 -20.73 33.20 -6.09
C ILE A 911 -19.34 33.55 -5.55
N ASP A 912 -18.71 32.66 -4.82
CA ASP A 912 -17.38 32.85 -4.22
C ASP A 912 -16.25 32.90 -5.28
N SER A 913 -16.48 32.40 -6.51
CA SER A 913 -15.57 32.53 -7.64
C SER A 913 -15.63 33.88 -8.37
N LEU A 914 -16.75 34.58 -8.28
CA LEU A 914 -17.03 35.81 -9.02
C LEU A 914 -16.06 36.96 -8.68
N PRO A 915 -15.67 37.21 -7.43
CA PRO A 915 -14.69 38.25 -7.11
C PRO A 915 -13.38 38.09 -7.85
N ASN A 916 -12.84 36.86 -7.91
CA ASN A 916 -11.59 36.61 -8.59
C ASN A 916 -11.71 36.75 -10.11
N ARG A 917 -12.87 36.39 -10.69
CA ARG A 917 -13.16 36.56 -12.11
C ARG A 917 -13.35 38.03 -12.48
N LEU A 918 -14.00 38.81 -11.62
CA LEU A 918 -14.17 40.25 -11.83
C LEU A 918 -12.83 41.00 -11.66
N GLN A 919 -11.97 40.57 -10.73
CA GLN A 919 -10.62 41.12 -10.54
C GLN A 919 -9.73 40.83 -11.75
N ALA A 920 -9.97 39.75 -12.51
CA ALA A 920 -9.26 39.41 -13.74
C ALA A 920 -9.82 40.17 -15.00
N ASP A 921 -10.99 40.78 -14.91
CA ASP A 921 -11.57 41.52 -16.03
C ASP A 921 -10.90 42.89 -16.21
N GLN A 922 -10.16 43.03 -17.30
CA GLN A 922 -9.33 44.21 -17.54
C GLN A 922 -10.20 45.50 -17.73
N ASN A 923 -11.42 45.38 -18.27
CA ASN A 923 -12.31 46.52 -18.47
C ASN A 923 -12.78 47.07 -17.12
N PHE A 924 -13.12 46.17 -16.19
CA PHE A 924 -13.49 46.58 -14.85
C PHE A 924 -12.29 47.15 -14.08
N VAL A 925 -11.13 46.52 -14.12
CA VAL A 925 -9.89 46.99 -13.43
C VAL A 925 -9.52 48.40 -13.89
N ASN A 926 -9.58 48.66 -15.21
CA ASN A 926 -9.28 49.97 -15.77
C ASN A 926 -10.32 51.04 -15.31
N ALA A 927 -11.60 50.66 -15.27
CA ALA A 927 -12.64 51.54 -14.77
C ALA A 927 -12.52 51.87 -13.27
N ALA A 928 -12.16 50.81 -12.47
CA ALA A 928 -11.96 50.95 -11.03
C ALA A 928 -10.76 51.83 -10.64
N LYS A 929 -9.70 51.84 -11.48
CA LYS A 929 -8.51 52.68 -11.26
C LYS A 929 -8.65 54.10 -11.78
N ASN A 930 -9.37 54.33 -12.86
CA ASN A 930 -9.31 55.58 -13.60
C ASN A 930 -10.65 56.36 -13.63
N SER A 931 -11.70 55.86 -12.96
CA SER A 931 -13.05 56.49 -12.98
C SER A 931 -13.58 56.65 -11.56
N ASN A 932 -14.70 57.43 -11.45
CA ASN A 932 -15.41 57.53 -10.17
C ASN A 932 -16.16 56.22 -9.84
N LYS A 933 -16.54 56.05 -8.56
CA LYS A 933 -17.19 54.84 -8.06
C LYS A 933 -18.45 54.41 -8.82
N GLU A 934 -19.27 55.39 -9.25
CA GLU A 934 -20.50 55.11 -9.96
C GLU A 934 -20.25 54.57 -11.39
N THR A 935 -19.24 55.11 -12.11
CA THR A 935 -18.85 54.64 -13.41
C THR A 935 -18.19 53.24 -13.31
N ALA A 936 -17.33 53.01 -12.29
CA ALA A 936 -16.74 51.72 -12.03
C ALA A 936 -17.79 50.65 -11.68
N GLN A 937 -18.87 51.05 -10.94
CA GLN A 937 -19.99 50.17 -10.59
C GLN A 937 -20.80 49.75 -11.83
N LYS A 938 -21.11 50.66 -12.72
CA LYS A 938 -21.79 50.34 -13.98
C LYS A 938 -20.97 49.40 -14.84
N GLN A 939 -19.67 49.66 -14.96
CA GLN A 939 -18.77 48.77 -15.71
C GLN A 939 -18.62 47.41 -15.03
N GLY A 940 -18.55 47.37 -13.69
CA GLY A 940 -18.50 46.13 -12.90
C GLY A 940 -19.74 45.26 -13.14
N PHE A 941 -20.95 45.86 -13.14
CA PHE A 941 -22.19 45.14 -13.41
C PHE A 941 -22.28 44.61 -14.86
N THR A 942 -21.73 45.38 -15.83
CA THR A 942 -21.62 44.93 -17.22
C THR A 942 -20.64 43.78 -17.38
N SER A 943 -19.49 43.90 -16.75
CA SER A 943 -18.46 42.80 -16.71
C SER A 943 -19.00 41.54 -16.04
N MET A 944 -19.71 41.68 -14.91
CA MET A 944 -20.38 40.57 -14.21
C MET A 944 -21.39 39.83 -15.11
N MET A 945 -22.22 40.55 -15.85
CA MET A 945 -23.16 39.94 -16.81
C MET A 945 -22.38 39.08 -17.84
N GLY A 946 -21.29 39.62 -18.40
CA GLY A 946 -20.44 38.90 -19.34
C GLY A 946 -19.73 37.65 -18.73
N ILE A 947 -19.31 37.78 -17.47
CA ILE A 947 -18.69 36.66 -16.73
C ILE A 947 -19.71 35.55 -16.49
N VAL A 948 -20.90 35.89 -16.01
CA VAL A 948 -21.99 34.92 -15.72
C VAL A 948 -22.45 34.20 -17.01
N ILE A 949 -22.59 34.92 -18.12
CA ILE A 949 -22.91 34.27 -19.40
C ILE A 949 -21.85 33.25 -19.82
N LYS A 950 -20.58 33.56 -19.62
CA LYS A 950 -19.47 32.60 -19.90
C LYS A 950 -19.49 31.39 -18.94
N MET A 951 -20.05 31.54 -17.75
CA MET A 951 -20.25 30.47 -16.78
C MET A 951 -21.46 29.57 -17.08
N MET A 952 -22.25 29.84 -18.13
CA MET A 952 -23.37 28.97 -18.49
C MET A 952 -22.98 27.52 -18.76
N SER A 953 -21.77 27.28 -19.25
CA SER A 953 -21.21 25.93 -19.42
C SER A 953 -20.75 25.28 -18.12
N GLU A 954 -20.61 26.08 -17.06
CA GLU A 954 -20.10 25.61 -15.75
C GLU A 954 -21.27 25.41 -14.75
N SER A 955 -22.30 26.22 -14.80
CA SER A 955 -23.48 26.15 -13.94
C SER A 955 -24.69 26.85 -14.57
N THR A 956 -25.53 26.10 -15.27
CA THR A 956 -26.72 26.60 -15.93
C THR A 956 -27.74 27.19 -14.93
N GLU A 957 -27.89 26.55 -13.75
CA GLU A 957 -28.87 26.97 -12.75
C GLU A 957 -28.49 28.29 -12.06
N PHE A 958 -27.23 28.45 -11.67
CA PHE A 958 -26.76 29.75 -11.16
C PHE A 958 -26.96 30.85 -12.18
N CYS A 959 -26.61 30.62 -13.45
CA CYS A 959 -26.78 31.59 -14.51
C CYS A 959 -28.26 31.93 -14.74
N ARG A 960 -29.15 30.92 -14.69
CA ARG A 960 -30.59 31.12 -14.82
C ARG A 960 -31.16 31.97 -13.66
N GLN A 961 -30.83 31.61 -12.40
CA GLN A 961 -31.24 32.41 -11.24
C GLN A 961 -30.73 33.85 -11.31
N TYR A 962 -29.47 34.04 -11.74
CA TYR A 962 -28.89 35.36 -11.91
C TYR A 962 -29.56 36.18 -13.03
N LEU A 963 -29.96 35.56 -14.15
CA LEU A 963 -30.59 36.20 -15.30
C LEU A 963 -32.08 36.46 -15.09
N ASP A 964 -32.81 35.54 -14.45
CA ASP A 964 -34.25 35.58 -14.29
C ASP A 964 -34.72 36.34 -13.04
N ASN A 965 -33.85 36.39 -11.97
CA ASN A 965 -34.21 37.05 -10.70
C ASN A 965 -33.41 38.34 -10.49
N LYS A 966 -34.02 39.48 -10.82
CA LYS A 966 -33.37 40.80 -10.68
C LYS A 966 -32.92 41.15 -9.26
N ASN A 967 -33.64 40.70 -8.23
CA ASN A 967 -33.25 40.96 -6.84
C ASN A 967 -31.99 40.16 -6.49
N PHE A 968 -31.91 38.90 -6.92
CA PHE A 968 -30.71 38.04 -6.74
C PHE A 968 -29.53 38.62 -7.53
N GLN A 969 -29.74 39.03 -8.79
CA GLN A 969 -28.71 39.65 -9.62
C GLN A 969 -28.12 40.91 -8.95
N ASN A 970 -28.99 41.84 -8.47
CA ASN A 970 -28.54 43.07 -7.84
C ASN A 970 -27.77 42.81 -6.55
N ALA A 971 -28.24 41.88 -5.70
CA ALA A 971 -27.57 41.54 -4.46
C ALA A 971 -26.15 40.94 -4.69
N ILE A 972 -26.03 40.05 -5.69
CA ILE A 972 -24.73 39.45 -6.08
C ILE A 972 -23.79 40.52 -6.67
N ASN A 973 -24.28 41.34 -7.60
CA ASN A 973 -23.51 42.39 -8.24
C ASN A 973 -22.97 43.38 -7.22
N GLU A 974 -23.79 43.82 -6.28
CA GLU A 974 -23.41 44.80 -5.26
C GLU A 974 -22.37 44.24 -4.29
N ARG A 975 -22.58 43.00 -3.82
CA ARG A 975 -21.65 42.33 -2.92
C ARG A 975 -20.27 42.10 -3.56
N VAL A 976 -20.23 41.55 -4.79
CA VAL A 976 -18.98 41.25 -5.51
C VAL A 976 -18.26 42.55 -5.89
N PHE A 977 -19.00 43.56 -6.36
CA PHE A 977 -18.42 44.88 -6.65
C PHE A 977 -17.76 45.52 -5.42
N GLN A 978 -18.45 45.59 -4.29
CA GLN A 978 -17.89 46.14 -3.03
C GLN A 978 -16.59 45.42 -2.61
N GLN A 979 -16.60 44.11 -2.69
CA GLN A 979 -15.45 43.28 -2.29
C GLN A 979 -14.22 43.49 -3.19
N VAL A 980 -14.41 43.64 -4.52
CA VAL A 980 -13.28 43.76 -5.47
C VAL A 980 -12.84 45.21 -5.61
N TYR A 981 -13.81 46.16 -5.62
CA TYR A 981 -13.50 47.59 -5.73
C TYR A 981 -12.65 48.08 -4.55
N SER A 982 -12.98 47.66 -3.31
CA SER A 982 -12.20 48.00 -2.14
C SER A 982 -10.75 47.54 -2.20
N LYS A 983 -10.50 46.36 -2.76
CA LYS A 983 -9.13 45.83 -2.96
C LYS A 983 -8.34 46.61 -4.01
N ILE A 984 -8.97 46.91 -5.14
CA ILE A 984 -8.30 47.64 -6.23
C ILE A 984 -8.04 49.12 -5.88
N SER A 985 -9.01 49.77 -5.18
CA SER A 985 -8.87 51.17 -4.76
C SER A 985 -7.85 51.39 -3.64
N GLN A 986 -7.54 50.33 -2.85
CA GLN A 986 -6.52 50.36 -1.80
C GLN A 986 -5.13 49.89 -2.29
N GLY A 987 -4.97 49.56 -3.55
CA GLY A 987 -3.70 49.11 -4.15
C GLY A 987 -3.20 47.75 -3.68
N LEU A 988 -4.11 46.90 -3.14
CA LEU A 988 -3.87 45.54 -2.69
C LEU A 988 -4.22 44.53 -3.79
#